data_308d2600ea36cbf46da01ec9a344e479
#
_entry.id   308d2600ea36cbf46da01ec9a344e479
#
_cell.length_a   1.000
_cell.length_b   1.000
_cell.length_c   1.000
_cell.angle_alpha   90.00
_cell.angle_beta   90.00
_cell.angle_gamma   90.00
#
_symmetry.space_group_name_H-M   'P 1'
#
loop_
_entity.id
_entity.type
_entity.pdbx_description
1 polymer ?
#
loop_
_entity_poly.entity_id
_entity_poly.type
_entity_poly.pdbx_seq_one_letter_code
_entity_poly.pdbx_strand_id
1 'polypeptide(L)'
;MTNKLVLATDLDGTLLAGTQETRRRIRDLFSGGLDGAKLIYVTGRGLESIIPLLSDSTLPQPDYIIADVGATVLHGDLRPVDPLHHDIAARWPGSQFVLQQLAGFPLLHRQTVPQERRCSFFIKEGGISAELRAAVEALDCDLLFSANRYLDVLPRGVNKGASLQLLAESEGFDPDSVVVAGDTLNDLSMFTSGFRGLVVGGAEPALIERVRKIPRVYIAKDEGCGGILAGLAHHGTQIESTRQAQRLMDERGTAELVMVYHRPPFDEVVKDGVVQHKRPKSPNGIIPTLLGFFAGARQGSWVAWSLQASRAPQDFIQHVAVDGRGYPNLQVARIALTEEDVDLFYKKFSKEAFWPIIFSFPGMAKFNQSHWERYLEVNRIFAEQTAKEAAEGAIIWIHDYNLWMVPAFLRPLRPDLRIAFFHHTAFPASDVFNILPWRREIIGSLLQCDYVGFHIPRYVENFVDAVRSYSPLEVLETVSCAPAFMTYGCALGVDSMTSAIEVSGRRVVLGAHPVGIDVGLIAEIVKKPVVQKKTTSIKALLGGVKGIISIERLDYVKGSLEKLQAFEHLLEDHPELRGEVTLLNIITPAASGMEIYASLRIEVDRIVGRINGRFATIEWTPVHYFYRSLPYTEVIAHYAACEVAWITPLRDGLNLVAKEYVATKSATDTPGVLVLSEFAGAAVELHGALLTNPYDADSMSKTLHQALTMGADERTYRCQRMAAIVSENDVVHWGEKFMQAVRSV
;
A
#
# COMPACT_ATOMS: atom_id res chain seq x y z
N MET A 1 26.30 -16.70 -11.47
CA MET A 1 25.78 -16.15 -10.21
C MET A 1 26.26 -14.72 -10.16
N THR A 2 25.38 -13.74 -10.27
CA THR A 2 25.72 -12.32 -10.15
C THR A 2 26.06 -12.08 -8.68
N ASN A 3 27.31 -11.67 -8.40
CA ASN A 3 27.75 -11.33 -7.05
C ASN A 3 26.90 -10.16 -6.52
N LYS A 4 26.09 -10.42 -5.49
CA LYS A 4 25.21 -9.42 -4.89
C LYS A 4 26.04 -8.44 -4.06
N LEU A 5 25.86 -7.13 -4.22
CA LEU A 5 26.56 -6.10 -3.48
C LEU A 5 26.33 -6.23 -1.97
N VAL A 6 27.42 -6.13 -1.19
CA VAL A 6 27.36 -5.93 0.27
C VAL A 6 28.10 -4.62 0.58
N LEU A 7 27.37 -3.58 1.01
CA LEU A 7 27.98 -2.33 1.46
C LEU A 7 28.12 -2.34 2.98
N ALA A 8 29.35 -2.28 3.48
CA ALA A 8 29.65 -2.09 4.89
C ALA A 8 30.18 -0.68 5.11
N THR A 9 29.39 0.16 5.75
CA THR A 9 29.67 1.61 5.86
C THR A 9 29.78 2.08 7.29
N ASP A 10 30.76 2.94 7.56
CA ASP A 10 30.72 3.76 8.76
C ASP A 10 29.54 4.74 8.70
N LEU A 11 29.14 5.27 9.85
CA LEU A 11 28.03 6.19 9.99
C LEU A 11 28.47 7.66 10.02
N ASP A 12 29.29 8.02 11.01
CA ASP A 12 29.68 9.40 11.27
C ASP A 12 30.71 9.88 10.23
N GLY A 13 30.39 11.00 9.56
CA GLY A 13 31.25 11.49 8.47
C GLY A 13 31.11 10.73 7.15
N THR A 14 30.51 9.53 7.16
CA THR A 14 30.36 8.65 6.00
C THR A 14 28.88 8.57 5.57
N LEU A 15 28.05 7.67 6.12
CA LEU A 15 26.65 7.51 5.70
C LEU A 15 25.74 8.67 6.18
N LEU A 16 25.99 9.21 7.36
CA LEU A 16 25.23 10.32 7.93
C LEU A 16 25.63 11.67 7.34
N ALA A 17 26.72 11.75 6.59
CA ALA A 17 27.20 12.95 5.92
C ALA A 17 26.70 13.05 4.47
N GLY A 18 26.86 14.25 3.88
CA GLY A 18 26.41 14.53 2.51
C GLY A 18 25.09 15.28 2.44
N THR A 19 24.64 15.56 1.21
CA THR A 19 23.40 16.29 0.96
C THR A 19 22.17 15.40 1.21
N GLN A 20 21.01 16.02 1.43
CA GLN A 20 19.75 15.29 1.58
C GLN A 20 19.44 14.44 0.34
N GLU A 21 19.77 14.95 -0.85
CA GLU A 21 19.60 14.23 -2.11
C GLU A 21 20.47 12.96 -2.17
N THR A 22 21.77 13.07 -1.84
CA THR A 22 22.68 11.92 -1.87
C THR A 22 22.31 10.86 -0.84
N ARG A 23 21.87 11.25 0.36
CA ARG A 23 21.32 10.31 1.38
C ARG A 23 20.09 9.59 0.87
N ARG A 24 19.16 10.33 0.25
CA ARG A 24 17.97 9.73 -0.36
C ARG A 24 18.33 8.71 -1.44
N ARG A 25 19.28 9.02 -2.31
CA ARG A 25 19.75 8.08 -3.34
C ARG A 25 20.34 6.80 -2.77
N ILE A 26 21.13 6.86 -1.70
CA ILE A 26 21.65 5.66 -1.01
C ILE A 26 20.50 4.88 -0.38
N ARG A 27 19.57 5.55 0.30
CA ARG A 27 18.39 4.89 0.85
C ARG A 27 17.60 4.14 -0.23
N ASP A 28 17.30 4.79 -1.34
CA ASP A 28 16.51 4.22 -2.43
C ASP A 28 17.23 3.02 -3.09
N LEU A 29 18.57 3.04 -3.14
CA LEU A 29 19.38 1.90 -3.60
C LEU A 29 19.16 0.64 -2.74
N PHE A 30 19.14 0.78 -1.41
CA PHE A 30 19.00 -0.35 -0.48
C PHE A 30 17.54 -0.64 -0.11
N SER A 31 16.59 0.24 -0.43
CA SER A 31 15.15 0.00 -0.25
C SER A 31 14.47 -0.70 -1.44
N GLY A 32 15.23 -1.29 -2.36
CA GLY A 32 14.72 -2.04 -3.51
C GLY A 32 15.36 -1.71 -4.85
N GLY A 33 16.32 -0.78 -4.88
CA GLY A 33 17.05 -0.40 -6.12
C GLY A 33 18.12 -1.40 -6.56
N LEU A 34 18.59 -2.27 -5.67
CA LEU A 34 19.58 -3.30 -5.97
C LEU A 34 19.10 -4.65 -5.45
N ASP A 35 18.77 -5.57 -6.35
CA ASP A 35 18.22 -6.88 -6.00
C ASP A 35 19.19 -7.69 -5.14
N GLY A 36 18.77 -7.96 -3.89
CA GLY A 36 19.51 -8.75 -2.93
C GLY A 36 20.79 -8.10 -2.42
N ALA A 37 20.99 -6.79 -2.61
CA ALA A 37 22.07 -6.05 -1.96
C ALA A 37 21.88 -6.05 -0.44
N LYS A 38 23.01 -6.10 0.30
CA LYS A 38 23.04 -6.06 1.75
C LYS A 38 23.71 -4.79 2.24
N LEU A 39 23.18 -4.24 3.33
CA LEU A 39 23.73 -3.06 3.99
C LEU A 39 24.14 -3.41 5.42
N ILE A 40 25.38 -3.08 5.77
CA ILE A 40 25.93 -3.29 7.09
C ILE A 40 26.35 -1.94 7.66
N TYR A 41 25.79 -1.56 8.79
CA TYR A 41 26.31 -0.43 9.58
C TYR A 41 27.52 -0.90 10.38
N VAL A 42 28.65 -0.20 10.23
CA VAL A 42 29.89 -0.53 10.94
C VAL A 42 30.39 0.71 11.67
N THR A 43 30.07 0.86 12.93
CA THR A 43 30.22 2.14 13.63
C THR A 43 30.93 2.03 14.97
N GLY A 44 31.54 3.14 15.38
CA GLY A 44 32.03 3.33 16.75
C GLY A 44 30.91 3.62 17.76
N ARG A 45 29.68 3.85 17.34
CA ARG A 45 28.55 4.10 18.24
C ARG A 45 28.13 2.86 19.00
N GLY A 46 27.65 3.04 20.23
CA GLY A 46 26.92 2.00 20.97
C GLY A 46 25.45 1.93 20.53
N LEU A 47 24.76 0.84 20.87
CA LEU A 47 23.40 0.56 20.46
C LEU A 47 22.40 1.68 20.79
N GLU A 48 22.51 2.30 21.96
CA GLU A 48 21.61 3.38 22.37
C GLU A 48 21.64 4.58 21.38
N SER A 49 22.79 4.79 20.72
CA SER A 49 22.94 5.85 19.71
C SER A 49 22.56 5.40 18.29
N ILE A 50 22.43 4.09 18.06
CA ILE A 50 22.04 3.51 16.76
C ILE A 50 20.52 3.33 16.68
N ILE A 51 19.88 2.89 17.76
CA ILE A 51 18.43 2.62 17.80
C ILE A 51 17.58 3.79 17.25
N PRO A 52 17.84 5.07 17.62
CA PRO A 52 17.13 6.20 17.03
C PRO A 52 17.31 6.31 15.51
N LEU A 53 18.49 5.93 14.98
CA LEU A 53 18.75 5.98 13.53
C LEU A 53 18.00 4.91 12.76
N LEU A 54 17.66 3.78 13.37
CA LEU A 54 16.84 2.74 12.76
C LEU A 54 15.38 3.20 12.58
N SER A 55 14.96 4.24 13.29
CA SER A 55 13.65 4.87 13.14
C SER A 55 13.67 6.05 12.16
N ASP A 56 14.85 6.45 11.67
CA ASP A 56 14.99 7.55 10.71
C ASP A 56 14.69 7.08 9.29
N SER A 57 13.54 7.50 8.76
CA SER A 57 13.09 7.14 7.41
C SER A 57 13.95 7.75 6.28
N THR A 58 14.86 8.66 6.59
CA THR A 58 15.80 9.22 5.61
C THR A 58 17.01 8.32 5.38
N LEU A 59 17.22 7.33 6.24
CA LEU A 59 18.33 6.40 6.17
C LEU A 59 17.89 5.03 5.63
N PRO A 60 18.75 4.32 4.89
CA PRO A 60 18.48 2.94 4.50
C PRO A 60 18.52 2.04 5.73
N GLN A 61 17.65 1.04 5.81
CA GLN A 61 17.66 0.08 6.91
C GLN A 61 18.81 -0.92 6.72
N PRO A 62 19.66 -1.18 7.75
CA PRO A 62 20.73 -2.15 7.63
C PRO A 62 20.19 -3.58 7.75
N ASP A 63 20.81 -4.52 7.05
CA ASP A 63 20.62 -5.96 7.27
C ASP A 63 21.39 -6.43 8.52
N TYR A 64 22.55 -5.82 8.78
CA TYR A 64 23.40 -6.11 9.93
C TYR A 64 23.99 -4.85 10.56
N ILE A 65 24.30 -4.93 11.83
CA ILE A 65 24.88 -3.85 12.61
C ILE A 65 26.12 -4.34 13.34
N ILE A 66 27.27 -3.73 13.06
CA ILE A 66 28.51 -3.88 13.81
C ILE A 66 28.71 -2.59 14.60
N ALA A 67 28.43 -2.65 15.90
CA ALA A 67 28.50 -1.53 16.83
C ALA A 67 29.71 -1.63 17.78
N ASP A 68 29.89 -0.63 18.62
CA ASP A 68 30.94 -0.59 19.63
C ASP A 68 32.33 -0.88 19.07
N VAL A 69 32.68 -0.29 17.92
CA VAL A 69 33.98 -0.47 17.21
C VAL A 69 34.23 -1.93 16.83
N GLY A 70 33.20 -2.76 16.70
CA GLY A 70 33.29 -4.19 16.37
C GLY A 70 32.91 -5.15 17.50
N ALA A 71 32.71 -4.67 18.72
CA ALA A 71 32.43 -5.53 19.87
C ALA A 71 31.00 -6.06 19.97
N THR A 72 30.07 -5.56 19.12
CA THR A 72 28.67 -5.98 19.09
C THR A 72 28.26 -6.24 17.65
N VAL A 73 27.75 -7.45 17.34
CA VAL A 73 27.32 -7.86 16.00
C VAL A 73 25.89 -8.36 16.04
N LEU A 74 24.97 -7.67 15.33
CA LEU A 74 23.55 -7.93 15.34
C LEU A 74 22.99 -7.97 13.91
N HIS A 75 21.84 -8.61 13.74
CA HIS A 75 20.94 -8.39 12.61
C HIS A 75 20.32 -6.98 12.68
N GLY A 76 19.80 -6.47 11.57
CA GLY A 76 19.17 -5.17 11.51
C GLY A 76 17.95 -5.02 12.44
N ASP A 77 17.34 -6.11 12.85
CA ASP A 77 16.24 -6.18 13.83
C ASP A 77 16.72 -6.32 15.29
N LEU A 78 17.99 -6.08 15.52
CA LEU A 78 18.68 -6.11 16.82
C LEU A 78 18.84 -7.51 17.45
N ARG A 79 18.53 -8.59 16.74
CA ARG A 79 18.85 -9.94 17.21
C ARG A 79 20.35 -10.23 17.08
N PRO A 80 20.97 -10.93 18.04
CA PRO A 80 22.37 -11.36 17.91
C PRO A 80 22.63 -12.21 16.66
N VAL A 81 23.78 -12.01 16.02
CA VAL A 81 24.29 -12.92 14.99
C VAL A 81 25.11 -14.02 15.68
N ASP A 82 24.45 -15.13 15.99
CA ASP A 82 25.06 -16.23 16.71
C ASP A 82 25.73 -17.27 15.76
N PRO A 83 26.85 -17.90 16.17
CA PRO A 83 27.55 -17.77 17.46
C PRO A 83 28.46 -16.54 17.58
N LEU A 84 28.69 -15.80 16.50
CA LEU A 84 29.69 -14.72 16.42
C LEU A 84 29.57 -13.68 17.54
N HIS A 85 28.32 -13.23 17.81
CA HIS A 85 28.04 -12.23 18.83
C HIS A 85 28.46 -12.72 20.23
N HIS A 86 28.18 -13.99 20.57
CA HIS A 86 28.54 -14.58 21.84
C HIS A 86 30.04 -14.82 21.95
N ASP A 87 30.70 -15.24 20.88
CA ASP A 87 32.16 -15.48 20.85
C ASP A 87 32.94 -14.18 21.08
N ILE A 88 32.49 -13.07 20.51
CA ILE A 88 33.10 -11.75 20.76
C ILE A 88 32.83 -11.30 22.21
N ALA A 89 31.60 -11.49 22.71
CA ALA A 89 31.23 -11.12 24.07
C ALA A 89 32.06 -11.88 25.12
N ALA A 90 32.32 -13.14 24.89
CA ALA A 90 33.11 -13.99 25.78
C ALA A 90 34.58 -13.53 25.96
N ARG A 91 35.10 -12.75 25.03
CA ARG A 91 36.48 -12.18 25.10
C ARG A 91 36.58 -10.92 25.96
N TRP A 92 35.41 -10.33 26.34
CA TRP A 92 35.40 -9.09 27.12
C TRP A 92 35.50 -9.35 28.62
N PRO A 93 36.51 -8.84 29.32
CA PRO A 93 36.70 -9.07 30.75
C PRO A 93 35.72 -8.28 31.63
N GLY A 94 34.94 -7.38 31.03
CA GLY A 94 33.94 -6.55 31.72
C GLY A 94 34.42 -5.11 31.95
N SER A 95 33.53 -4.16 31.62
CA SER A 95 33.84 -2.71 31.65
C SER A 95 34.28 -2.25 33.04
N GLN A 96 33.65 -2.72 34.12
CA GLN A 96 33.99 -2.32 35.49
C GLN A 96 35.41 -2.78 35.85
N PHE A 97 35.76 -4.01 35.48
CA PHE A 97 37.10 -4.56 35.70
C PHE A 97 38.15 -3.76 34.96
N VAL A 98 37.98 -3.50 33.66
CA VAL A 98 38.88 -2.69 32.85
C VAL A 98 39.07 -1.29 33.42
N LEU A 99 37.99 -0.62 33.80
CA LEU A 99 38.03 0.73 34.41
C LEU A 99 38.82 0.74 35.73
N GLN A 100 38.64 -0.29 36.55
CA GLN A 100 39.35 -0.42 37.82
C GLN A 100 40.85 -0.59 37.63
N GLN A 101 41.27 -1.44 36.67
CA GLN A 101 42.65 -1.67 36.37
C GLN A 101 43.34 -0.45 35.74
N LEU A 102 42.62 0.36 34.99
CA LEU A 102 43.14 1.56 34.33
C LEU A 102 42.97 2.85 35.17
N ALA A 103 42.46 2.76 36.40
CA ALA A 103 42.24 3.92 37.26
C ALA A 103 43.55 4.65 37.65
N GLY A 104 44.69 3.96 37.59
CA GLY A 104 46.03 4.53 37.86
C GLY A 104 46.60 5.43 36.76
N PHE A 105 45.91 5.60 35.63
CA PHE A 105 46.34 6.42 34.49
C PHE A 105 45.61 7.76 34.45
N PRO A 106 46.14 8.84 35.03
CA PRO A 106 45.41 10.12 35.26
C PRO A 106 45.11 10.90 33.97
N LEU A 107 45.75 10.54 32.84
CA LEU A 107 45.52 11.15 31.55
C LEU A 107 44.31 10.55 30.80
N LEU A 108 43.73 9.46 31.31
CA LEU A 108 42.52 8.85 30.76
C LEU A 108 41.28 9.52 31.34
N HIS A 109 40.56 10.23 30.51
CA HIS A 109 39.26 10.82 30.89
C HIS A 109 38.14 10.01 30.28
N ARG A 110 37.37 9.29 31.10
CA ARG A 110 36.27 8.45 30.66
C ARG A 110 35.25 9.24 29.85
N GLN A 111 34.81 8.73 28.70
CA GLN A 111 33.71 9.29 27.96
C GLN A 111 32.36 8.93 28.62
N THR A 112 31.45 9.90 28.63
CA THR A 112 30.08 9.70 29.14
C THR A 112 29.20 9.12 28.04
N VAL A 113 29.54 7.90 27.57
CA VAL A 113 28.79 7.15 26.56
C VAL A 113 28.48 5.77 27.11
N PRO A 114 27.39 5.12 26.65
CA PRO A 114 27.15 3.72 26.98
C PRO A 114 28.34 2.83 26.59
N GLN A 115 28.75 1.97 27.48
CA GLN A 115 29.96 1.18 27.32
C GLN A 115 29.74 -0.24 27.85
N GLU A 116 29.17 -1.10 27.03
CA GLU A 116 28.90 -2.49 27.43
C GLU A 116 30.12 -3.38 27.24
N ARG A 117 30.73 -3.35 26.06
CA ARG A 117 31.80 -4.27 25.65
C ARG A 117 33.05 -3.52 25.20
N ARG A 118 33.21 -2.31 25.65
CA ARG A 118 34.40 -1.47 25.47
C ARG A 118 34.54 -0.48 26.61
N CYS A 119 35.72 0.12 26.73
CA CYS A 119 35.92 1.31 27.55
C CYS A 119 36.51 2.43 26.70
N SER A 120 35.81 3.54 26.59
CA SER A 120 36.18 4.69 25.76
C SER A 120 36.61 5.88 26.62
N PHE A 121 37.74 6.47 26.26
CA PHE A 121 38.37 7.57 26.95
C PHE A 121 38.72 8.71 26.00
N PHE A 122 38.83 9.91 26.56
CA PHE A 122 39.55 11.01 25.94
C PHE A 122 40.99 10.97 26.39
N ILE A 123 41.94 11.14 25.47
CA ILE A 123 43.35 11.26 25.74
C ILE A 123 44.00 12.19 24.71
N LYS A 124 45.01 12.95 25.11
CA LYS A 124 45.77 13.77 24.14
C LYS A 124 46.85 12.90 23.48
N GLU A 125 47.23 13.25 22.23
CA GLU A 125 48.36 12.67 21.53
C GLU A 125 49.63 12.81 22.37
N GLY A 126 50.40 11.74 22.51
CA GLY A 126 51.52 11.67 23.43
C GLY A 126 51.19 11.19 24.84
N GLY A 127 49.90 11.08 25.22
CA GLY A 127 49.47 10.52 26.50
C GLY A 127 49.45 9.00 26.56
N ILE A 128 49.65 8.32 25.44
CA ILE A 128 49.66 6.85 25.38
C ILE A 128 51.09 6.33 25.68
N SER A 129 51.32 6.06 26.93
CA SER A 129 52.62 5.54 27.38
C SER A 129 52.78 4.04 27.09
N ALA A 130 54.06 3.54 27.15
CA ALA A 130 54.33 2.11 27.02
C ALA A 130 53.69 1.31 28.15
N GLU A 131 53.61 1.90 29.35
CA GLU A 131 52.98 1.28 30.53
C GLU A 131 51.47 1.14 30.35
N LEU A 132 50.81 2.13 29.75
CA LEU A 132 49.39 2.03 29.43
C LEU A 132 49.09 0.92 28.39
N ARG A 133 49.94 0.82 27.37
CA ARG A 133 49.82 -0.27 26.38
C ARG A 133 49.99 -1.63 27.04
N ALA A 134 51.03 -1.80 27.87
CA ALA A 134 51.30 -3.05 28.60
C ALA A 134 50.15 -3.40 29.57
N ALA A 135 49.58 -2.39 30.25
CA ALA A 135 48.45 -2.59 31.15
C ALA A 135 47.19 -3.07 30.39
N VAL A 136 46.89 -2.51 29.23
CA VAL A 136 45.75 -2.95 28.39
C VAL A 136 45.99 -4.33 27.82
N GLU A 137 47.21 -4.64 27.37
CA GLU A 137 47.61 -5.95 26.85
C GLU A 137 47.54 -7.05 27.94
N ALA A 138 47.88 -6.72 29.19
CA ALA A 138 47.76 -7.63 30.33
C ALA A 138 46.28 -7.97 30.68
N LEU A 139 45.34 -7.19 30.22
CA LEU A 139 43.90 -7.43 30.36
C LEU A 139 43.33 -8.29 29.22
N ASP A 140 44.18 -8.79 28.33
CA ASP A 140 43.79 -9.44 27.06
C ASP A 140 42.90 -8.57 26.20
N CYS A 141 43.22 -7.27 26.14
CA CYS A 141 42.51 -6.25 25.41
C CYS A 141 43.43 -5.56 24.38
N ASP A 142 42.80 -4.99 23.36
CA ASP A 142 43.47 -4.14 22.38
C ASP A 142 43.14 -2.66 22.62
N LEU A 143 44.11 -1.80 22.27
CA LEU A 143 43.99 -0.36 22.39
C LEU A 143 43.91 0.26 21.00
N LEU A 144 42.80 0.97 20.72
CA LEU A 144 42.60 1.71 19.50
C LEU A 144 42.59 3.21 19.77
N PHE A 145 43.44 3.96 19.05
CA PHE A 145 43.49 5.43 19.13
C PHE A 145 43.07 6.05 17.81
N SER A 146 42.13 7.00 17.87
CA SER A 146 41.58 7.63 16.69
C SER A 146 41.31 9.11 16.89
N ALA A 147 41.21 9.87 15.78
CA ALA A 147 40.91 11.33 15.72
C ALA A 147 41.81 12.15 16.68
N ASN A 148 43.04 11.73 16.93
CA ASN A 148 44.00 12.34 17.87
C ASN A 148 43.45 12.67 19.28
N ARG A 149 42.36 12.01 19.67
CA ARG A 149 41.60 12.34 20.87
C ARG A 149 40.91 11.17 21.56
N TYR A 150 40.51 10.16 20.82
CA TYR A 150 39.73 9.03 21.33
C TYR A 150 40.60 7.80 21.53
N LEU A 151 40.45 7.15 22.66
CA LEU A 151 41.11 5.89 22.97
C LEU A 151 40.05 4.88 23.40
N ASP A 152 39.92 3.81 22.65
CA ASP A 152 39.04 2.70 22.95
C ASP A 152 39.86 1.48 23.38
N VAL A 153 39.44 0.86 24.48
CA VAL A 153 39.92 -0.45 24.95
C VAL A 153 38.85 -1.46 24.57
N LEU A 154 39.25 -2.45 23.77
CA LEU A 154 38.38 -3.42 23.11
C LEU A 154 38.81 -4.86 23.49
N PRO A 155 37.92 -5.86 23.38
CA PRO A 155 38.32 -7.26 23.46
C PRO A 155 39.45 -7.56 22.45
N ARG A 156 40.35 -8.46 22.79
CA ARG A 156 41.52 -8.78 21.94
C ARG A 156 41.12 -9.30 20.57
N GLY A 157 41.71 -8.73 19.52
CA GLY A 157 41.44 -9.06 18.12
C GLY A 157 40.13 -8.54 17.60
N VAL A 158 39.43 -7.69 18.35
CA VAL A 158 38.12 -7.12 17.96
C VAL A 158 38.31 -5.69 17.47
N ASN A 159 37.88 -5.43 16.25
CA ASN A 159 37.79 -4.11 15.61
C ASN A 159 36.81 -4.17 14.46
N LYS A 160 36.46 -3.01 13.85
CA LYS A 160 35.50 -2.92 12.74
C LYS A 160 35.78 -3.93 11.61
N GLY A 161 37.02 -4.02 11.16
CA GLY A 161 37.42 -4.89 10.04
C GLY A 161 37.38 -6.37 10.39
N ALA A 162 37.92 -6.75 11.58
CA ALA A 162 37.92 -8.13 12.02
C ALA A 162 36.49 -8.68 12.21
N SER A 163 35.63 -7.92 12.84
CA SER A 163 34.24 -8.33 13.05
C SER A 163 33.45 -8.38 11.71
N LEU A 164 33.76 -7.51 10.77
CA LEU A 164 33.18 -7.55 9.42
C LEU A 164 33.66 -8.79 8.64
N GLN A 165 34.96 -9.19 8.77
CA GLN A 165 35.46 -10.42 8.14
C GLN A 165 34.75 -11.66 8.70
N LEU A 166 34.64 -11.76 10.03
CA LEU A 166 33.92 -12.87 10.68
C LEU A 166 32.44 -12.92 10.29
N LEU A 167 31.80 -11.78 10.18
CA LEU A 167 30.40 -11.71 9.69
C LEU A 167 30.32 -12.16 8.24
N ALA A 168 31.19 -11.69 7.36
CA ALA A 168 31.22 -12.08 5.96
C ALA A 168 31.44 -13.58 5.76
N GLU A 169 32.32 -14.19 6.56
CA GLU A 169 32.56 -15.63 6.59
C GLU A 169 31.33 -16.40 7.09
N SER A 170 30.72 -15.96 8.20
CA SER A 170 29.54 -16.59 8.79
C SER A 170 28.33 -16.57 7.83
N GLU A 171 28.11 -15.46 7.14
CA GLU A 171 26.97 -15.26 6.22
C GLU A 171 27.29 -15.71 4.77
N GLY A 172 28.52 -16.15 4.51
CA GLY A 172 28.93 -16.64 3.19
C GLY A 172 29.00 -15.55 2.12
N PHE A 173 29.32 -14.30 2.50
CA PHE A 173 29.48 -13.22 1.53
C PHE A 173 30.75 -13.42 0.72
N ASP A 174 30.64 -13.30 -0.60
CA ASP A 174 31.85 -13.29 -1.45
C ASP A 174 32.64 -12.01 -1.19
N PRO A 175 33.94 -12.12 -0.78
CA PRO A 175 34.77 -10.94 -0.52
C PRO A 175 34.85 -9.94 -1.67
N ASP A 176 34.71 -10.41 -2.91
CA ASP A 176 34.67 -9.56 -4.09
C ASP A 176 33.35 -8.79 -4.25
N SER A 177 32.31 -9.16 -3.51
CA SER A 177 31.03 -8.44 -3.47
C SER A 177 30.97 -7.39 -2.36
N VAL A 178 31.89 -7.45 -1.38
CA VAL A 178 31.90 -6.55 -0.23
C VAL A 178 32.66 -5.26 -0.58
N VAL A 179 31.99 -4.12 -0.32
CA VAL A 179 32.58 -2.78 -0.43
C VAL A 179 32.51 -2.12 0.94
N VAL A 180 33.63 -1.65 1.45
CA VAL A 180 33.71 -0.96 2.74
C VAL A 180 33.85 0.55 2.53
N ALA A 181 33.16 1.35 3.36
CA ALA A 181 33.17 2.80 3.30
C ALA A 181 33.53 3.42 4.66
N GLY A 182 34.38 4.43 4.67
CA GLY A 182 34.78 5.12 5.90
C GLY A 182 35.54 6.42 5.65
N ASP A 183 35.80 7.17 6.74
CA ASP A 183 36.42 8.51 6.68
C ASP A 183 37.48 8.76 7.76
N THR A 184 37.60 7.90 8.79
CA THR A 184 38.52 8.12 9.90
C THR A 184 39.49 6.94 10.13
N LEU A 185 40.56 7.14 10.91
CA LEU A 185 41.53 6.09 11.21
C LEU A 185 40.95 4.86 11.91
N ASN A 186 39.82 4.97 12.57
CA ASN A 186 39.14 3.82 13.17
C ASN A 186 38.55 2.84 12.11
N ASP A 187 38.42 3.30 10.85
CA ASP A 187 37.96 2.49 9.71
C ASP A 187 39.12 1.77 9.01
N LEU A 188 40.35 2.10 9.33
CA LEU A 188 41.55 1.53 8.67
C LEU A 188 41.52 -0.01 8.64
N SER A 189 41.01 -0.63 9.70
CA SER A 189 40.88 -2.08 9.77
C SER A 189 39.98 -2.66 8.71
N MET A 190 38.92 -1.95 8.30
CA MET A 190 38.03 -2.38 7.21
C MET A 190 38.77 -2.36 5.86
N PHE A 191 39.59 -1.33 5.61
CA PHE A 191 40.36 -1.21 4.36
C PHE A 191 41.49 -2.23 4.25
N THR A 192 42.02 -2.71 5.39
CA THR A 192 43.06 -3.73 5.41
C THR A 192 42.53 -5.16 5.41
N SER A 193 41.23 -5.37 5.45
CA SER A 193 40.56 -6.68 5.46
C SER A 193 40.46 -7.35 4.08
N GLY A 194 41.06 -6.76 3.03
CA GLY A 194 41.06 -7.35 1.68
C GLY A 194 39.78 -7.06 0.83
N PHE A 195 38.78 -6.42 1.39
CA PHE A 195 37.59 -6.00 0.68
C PHE A 195 37.85 -4.83 -0.28
N ARG A 196 36.91 -4.54 -1.18
CA ARG A 196 36.95 -3.30 -1.98
C ARG A 196 36.71 -2.12 -1.05
N GLY A 197 37.56 -1.10 -1.10
CA GLY A 197 37.47 0.04 -0.22
C GLY A 197 37.03 1.31 -0.96
N LEU A 198 36.27 2.16 -0.27
CA LEU A 198 36.03 3.54 -0.70
C LEU A 198 36.18 4.49 0.49
N VAL A 199 37.00 5.50 0.34
CA VAL A 199 37.17 6.58 1.30
C VAL A 199 36.38 7.77 0.77
N VAL A 200 35.47 8.32 1.58
CA VAL A 200 34.65 9.48 1.18
C VAL A 200 35.49 10.77 1.22
N GLY A 201 35.05 11.79 0.47
CA GLY A 201 35.66 13.11 0.52
C GLY A 201 35.57 13.72 1.92
N GLY A 202 36.56 14.51 2.29
CA GLY A 202 36.65 15.10 3.64
C GLY A 202 37.20 14.15 4.73
N ALA A 203 37.61 12.94 4.35
CA ALA A 203 38.20 11.97 5.26
C ALA A 203 39.52 12.47 5.89
N GLU A 204 39.88 11.91 7.04
CA GLU A 204 41.12 12.22 7.76
C GLU A 204 42.35 12.09 6.86
N PRO A 205 43.24 13.13 6.79
CA PRO A 205 44.47 13.05 5.99
C PRO A 205 45.35 11.82 6.37
N ALA A 206 45.37 11.47 7.63
CA ALA A 206 46.11 10.31 8.14
C ALA A 206 45.55 8.96 7.64
N LEU A 207 44.22 8.86 7.47
CA LEU A 207 43.61 7.69 6.85
C LEU A 207 43.97 7.64 5.35
N ILE A 208 43.80 8.76 4.63
CA ILE A 208 44.10 8.87 3.20
C ILE A 208 45.57 8.43 2.93
N GLU A 209 46.51 8.88 3.72
CA GLU A 209 47.93 8.52 3.57
C GLU A 209 48.13 7.00 3.72
N ARG A 210 47.46 6.38 4.71
CA ARG A 210 47.58 4.94 4.97
C ARG A 210 46.96 4.06 3.91
N VAL A 211 45.79 4.45 3.39
CA VAL A 211 45.05 3.63 2.41
C VAL A 211 45.49 3.84 0.97
N ARG A 212 46.20 4.93 0.65
CA ARG A 212 46.64 5.28 -0.73
C ARG A 212 47.42 4.16 -1.41
N LYS A 213 48.11 3.31 -0.64
CA LYS A 213 48.92 2.18 -1.12
C LYS A 213 48.17 0.86 -1.09
N ILE A 214 46.94 0.81 -0.56
CA ILE A 214 46.17 -0.42 -0.47
C ILE A 214 45.46 -0.65 -1.84
N PRO A 215 45.69 -1.80 -2.49
CA PRO A 215 44.99 -2.12 -3.72
C PRO A 215 43.48 -2.14 -3.51
N ARG A 216 42.75 -1.76 -4.57
CA ARG A 216 41.28 -1.81 -4.57
C ARG A 216 40.58 -0.77 -3.64
N VAL A 217 41.29 0.24 -3.15
CA VAL A 217 40.71 1.37 -2.42
C VAL A 217 40.58 2.58 -3.34
N TYR A 218 39.39 3.06 -3.46
CA TYR A 218 39.03 4.30 -4.18
C TYR A 218 38.90 5.46 -3.18
N ILE A 219 39.47 6.62 -3.53
CA ILE A 219 39.33 7.84 -2.73
C ILE A 219 38.42 8.80 -3.51
N ALA A 220 37.22 9.01 -2.98
CA ALA A 220 36.21 9.87 -3.58
C ALA A 220 36.55 11.37 -3.35
N LYS A 221 36.05 12.22 -4.23
CA LYS A 221 36.09 13.69 -4.05
C LYS A 221 34.89 14.19 -3.23
N ASP A 222 33.75 13.55 -3.40
CA ASP A 222 32.50 13.94 -2.77
C ASP A 222 32.42 13.42 -1.33
N GLU A 223 31.83 14.23 -0.44
CA GLU A 223 31.69 13.90 0.97
C GLU A 223 30.50 12.92 1.19
N GLY A 224 30.60 12.10 2.23
CA GLY A 224 29.53 11.27 2.75
C GLY A 224 28.87 10.39 1.69
N CYS A 225 27.53 10.39 1.62
CA CYS A 225 26.75 9.60 0.67
C CYS A 225 27.11 9.87 -0.80
N GLY A 226 27.56 11.08 -1.14
CA GLY A 226 28.06 11.39 -2.49
C GLY A 226 29.29 10.57 -2.82
N GLY A 227 30.23 10.51 -1.87
CA GLY A 227 31.45 9.68 -1.99
C GLY A 227 31.13 8.19 -2.09
N ILE A 228 30.16 7.71 -1.31
CA ILE A 228 29.69 6.31 -1.40
C ILE A 228 29.17 6.01 -2.82
N LEU A 229 28.32 6.84 -3.38
CA LEU A 229 27.77 6.64 -4.72
C LEU A 229 28.87 6.64 -5.80
N ALA A 230 29.84 7.57 -5.71
CA ALA A 230 30.97 7.64 -6.62
C ALA A 230 31.87 6.40 -6.53
N GLY A 231 32.12 5.91 -5.30
CA GLY A 231 32.93 4.71 -5.06
C GLY A 231 32.25 3.43 -5.54
N LEU A 232 30.96 3.28 -5.30
CA LEU A 232 30.18 2.15 -5.84
C LEU A 232 30.24 2.12 -7.36
N ALA A 233 30.07 3.25 -8.01
CA ALA A 233 30.21 3.36 -9.47
C ALA A 233 31.63 3.00 -9.95
N HIS A 234 32.68 3.46 -9.25
CA HIS A 234 34.06 3.13 -9.57
C HIS A 234 34.34 1.61 -9.49
N HIS A 235 33.80 0.94 -8.50
CA HIS A 235 33.98 -0.50 -8.33
C HIS A 235 33.12 -1.35 -9.28
N GLY A 236 32.48 -0.72 -10.27
CA GLY A 236 31.71 -1.41 -11.30
C GLY A 236 30.41 -2.01 -10.78
N THR A 237 29.96 -1.56 -9.61
CA THR A 237 28.59 -1.81 -9.17
C THR A 237 27.70 -1.11 -10.19
N GLN A 238 27.23 -1.87 -11.16
CA GLN A 238 26.22 -1.38 -12.06
C GLN A 238 24.98 -1.13 -11.21
N ILE A 239 24.74 0.13 -10.95
CA ILE A 239 23.45 0.57 -10.45
C ILE A 239 22.51 0.34 -11.63
N GLU A 240 22.02 -0.90 -11.78
CA GLU A 240 21.13 -1.33 -12.86
C GLU A 240 19.93 -0.38 -12.95
N SER A 241 19.46 0.11 -11.80
CA SER A 241 18.39 1.11 -11.72
C SER A 241 18.76 2.43 -12.43
N THR A 242 20.00 2.91 -12.36
CA THR A 242 20.38 4.15 -13.04
C THR A 242 20.52 3.96 -14.55
N ARG A 243 21.05 2.81 -15.00
CA ARG A 243 21.09 2.47 -16.43
C ARG A 243 19.71 2.18 -16.98
N GLN A 244 18.89 1.46 -16.23
CA GLN A 244 17.50 1.18 -16.60
C GLN A 244 16.67 2.46 -16.63
N ALA A 245 16.82 3.36 -15.64
CA ALA A 245 16.17 4.67 -15.66
C ALA A 245 16.61 5.53 -16.85
N GLN A 246 17.92 5.57 -17.15
CA GLN A 246 18.42 6.29 -18.30
C GLN A 246 17.89 5.71 -19.61
N ARG A 247 17.91 4.38 -19.75
CA ARG A 247 17.37 3.69 -20.93
C ARG A 247 15.86 3.93 -21.10
N LEU A 248 15.09 3.89 -20.00
CA LEU A 248 13.65 4.17 -20.03
C LEU A 248 13.35 5.65 -20.32
N MET A 249 14.24 6.58 -19.93
CA MET A 249 14.14 7.98 -20.31
C MET A 249 14.46 8.19 -21.79
N ASP A 250 15.39 7.42 -22.35
CA ASP A 250 15.76 7.48 -23.76
C ASP A 250 14.71 6.80 -24.65
N GLU A 251 14.02 5.75 -24.15
CA GLU A 251 12.99 4.96 -24.83
C GLU A 251 11.56 5.29 -24.33
N ARG A 252 11.33 6.47 -23.78
CA ARG A 252 10.04 6.86 -23.18
C ARG A 252 8.88 6.79 -24.18
N GLY A 253 7.70 6.41 -23.67
CA GLY A 253 6.48 6.31 -24.43
C GLY A 253 5.87 7.68 -24.79
N THR A 254 4.72 7.65 -25.41
CA THR A 254 4.00 8.86 -25.86
C THR A 254 2.74 9.14 -25.06
N ALA A 255 2.38 8.31 -24.08
CA ALA A 255 1.15 8.47 -23.31
C ALA A 255 1.27 9.61 -22.30
N GLU A 256 0.48 10.67 -22.47
CA GLU A 256 0.38 11.79 -21.53
C GLU A 256 -0.37 11.43 -20.24
N LEU A 257 -1.24 10.42 -20.32
CA LEU A 257 -1.98 9.84 -19.20
C LEU A 257 -1.82 8.33 -19.23
N VAL A 258 -1.28 7.75 -18.16
CA VAL A 258 -1.20 6.30 -17.98
C VAL A 258 -2.10 5.87 -16.83
N MET A 259 -3.12 5.09 -17.16
CA MET A 259 -3.99 4.42 -16.19
C MET A 259 -3.35 3.10 -15.77
N VAL A 260 -3.11 2.92 -14.49
CA VAL A 260 -2.52 1.68 -13.96
C VAL A 260 -3.56 0.98 -13.10
N TYR A 261 -4.18 -0.06 -13.65
CA TYR A 261 -5.19 -0.84 -12.97
C TYR A 261 -4.97 -2.33 -13.22
N HIS A 262 -5.12 -3.15 -12.19
CA HIS A 262 -4.76 -4.57 -12.30
C HIS A 262 -5.56 -5.33 -13.37
N ARG A 263 -6.76 -4.88 -13.77
CA ARG A 263 -7.60 -5.51 -14.80
C ARG A 263 -7.63 -4.68 -16.08
N PRO A 264 -7.67 -5.36 -17.25
CA PRO A 264 -7.90 -4.67 -18.52
C PRO A 264 -9.34 -4.13 -18.62
N PRO A 265 -9.56 -3.11 -19.48
CA PRO A 265 -10.88 -2.54 -19.70
C PRO A 265 -11.79 -3.38 -20.64
N PHE A 266 -11.46 -4.65 -20.84
CA PHE A 266 -12.19 -5.59 -21.71
C PHE A 266 -12.14 -7.01 -21.15
N ASP A 267 -13.11 -7.84 -21.57
CA ASP A 267 -13.08 -9.28 -21.35
C ASP A 267 -12.42 -9.95 -22.58
N GLU A 268 -11.43 -10.80 -22.36
CA GLU A 268 -10.83 -11.66 -23.41
C GLU A 268 -11.72 -12.90 -23.59
N VAL A 269 -12.26 -13.06 -24.78
CA VAL A 269 -13.10 -14.22 -25.15
C VAL A 269 -12.46 -14.94 -26.32
N VAL A 270 -12.10 -16.19 -26.14
CA VAL A 270 -11.62 -17.03 -27.24
C VAL A 270 -12.82 -17.57 -28.01
N LYS A 271 -12.93 -17.21 -29.30
CA LYS A 271 -13.93 -17.72 -30.20
C LYS A 271 -13.23 -18.24 -31.47
N ASP A 272 -13.46 -19.50 -31.80
CA ASP A 272 -12.88 -20.17 -32.98
C ASP A 272 -11.33 -20.05 -33.04
N GLY A 273 -10.66 -20.14 -31.86
CA GLY A 273 -9.20 -20.02 -31.72
C GLY A 273 -8.66 -18.59 -31.82
N VAL A 274 -9.54 -17.57 -31.99
CA VAL A 274 -9.16 -16.18 -32.07
C VAL A 274 -9.58 -15.47 -30.76
N VAL A 275 -8.63 -14.76 -30.15
CA VAL A 275 -8.90 -13.91 -29.00
C VAL A 275 -9.64 -12.66 -29.45
N GLN A 276 -10.85 -12.46 -28.91
CA GLN A 276 -11.65 -11.27 -29.13
C GLN A 276 -11.73 -10.45 -27.83
N HIS A 277 -11.50 -9.16 -27.94
CA HIS A 277 -11.65 -8.23 -26.84
C HIS A 277 -13.10 -7.65 -26.85
N LYS A 278 -13.85 -7.94 -25.82
CA LYS A 278 -15.25 -7.47 -25.69
C LYS A 278 -15.38 -6.52 -24.51
N ARG A 279 -16.26 -5.53 -24.64
CA ARG A 279 -16.60 -4.70 -23.47
C ARG A 279 -17.10 -5.59 -22.33
N PRO A 280 -16.74 -5.29 -21.07
CA PRO A 280 -17.22 -6.05 -19.92
C PRO A 280 -18.74 -6.16 -19.95
N LYS A 281 -19.28 -7.34 -19.64
CA LYS A 281 -20.73 -7.59 -19.63
C LYS A 281 -21.48 -6.76 -18.59
N SER A 282 -20.79 -6.41 -17.49
CA SER A 282 -21.33 -5.55 -16.45
C SER A 282 -20.81 -4.13 -16.67
N PRO A 283 -21.67 -3.13 -16.92
CA PRO A 283 -21.28 -1.73 -16.93
C PRO A 283 -21.04 -1.20 -15.52
N ASN A 284 -21.29 -2.02 -14.50
CA ASN A 284 -21.08 -1.68 -13.10
C ASN A 284 -19.62 -1.85 -12.73
N GLY A 285 -19.07 -0.82 -12.14
CA GLY A 285 -17.72 -0.83 -11.63
C GLY A 285 -16.88 0.29 -12.22
N ILE A 286 -15.68 0.37 -11.68
CA ILE A 286 -14.74 1.45 -11.96
C ILE A 286 -14.25 1.47 -13.42
N ILE A 287 -14.21 0.31 -14.10
CA ILE A 287 -13.63 0.19 -15.44
C ILE A 287 -14.35 1.05 -16.49
N PRO A 288 -15.69 0.98 -16.64
CA PRO A 288 -16.41 1.86 -17.59
C PRO A 288 -16.23 3.34 -17.27
N THR A 289 -16.20 3.67 -15.99
CA THR A 289 -15.91 5.01 -15.47
C THR A 289 -14.55 5.52 -15.94
N LEU A 290 -13.50 4.73 -15.73
CA LEU A 290 -12.14 5.11 -16.10
C LEU A 290 -11.92 5.18 -17.61
N LEU A 291 -12.59 4.34 -18.40
CA LEU A 291 -12.54 4.41 -19.86
C LEU A 291 -13.03 5.76 -20.42
N GLY A 292 -14.02 6.38 -19.77
CA GLY A 292 -14.57 7.68 -20.18
C GLY A 292 -13.51 8.79 -20.26
N PHE A 293 -12.41 8.70 -19.49
CA PHE A 293 -11.30 9.66 -19.53
C PHE A 293 -10.49 9.65 -20.82
N PHE A 294 -10.58 8.58 -21.58
CA PHE A 294 -9.91 8.45 -22.86
C PHE A 294 -10.81 8.73 -24.06
N ALA A 295 -12.06 9.14 -23.80
CA ALA A 295 -12.92 9.63 -24.87
C ALA A 295 -12.34 10.94 -25.46
N GLY A 296 -12.20 10.99 -26.76
CA GLY A 296 -11.60 12.13 -27.47
C GLY A 296 -10.18 11.89 -27.96
N ALA A 297 -9.43 12.97 -28.19
CA ALA A 297 -8.13 12.93 -28.85
C ALA A 297 -6.90 12.73 -27.92
N ARG A 298 -7.12 12.49 -26.63
CA ARG A 298 -6.00 12.35 -25.65
C ARG A 298 -5.26 11.04 -25.87
N GLN A 299 -3.94 11.12 -25.99
CA GLN A 299 -3.07 9.95 -25.99
C GLN A 299 -2.96 9.37 -24.60
N GLY A 300 -3.32 8.10 -24.46
CA GLY A 300 -3.31 7.39 -23.18
C GLY A 300 -2.93 5.93 -23.32
N SER A 301 -2.39 5.40 -22.25
CA SER A 301 -2.14 3.97 -22.09
C SER A 301 -2.83 3.43 -20.85
N TRP A 302 -3.32 2.20 -20.94
CA TRP A 302 -3.89 1.48 -19.80
C TRP A 302 -3.02 0.26 -19.53
N VAL A 303 -2.31 0.24 -18.40
CA VAL A 303 -1.46 -0.88 -18.00
C VAL A 303 -2.26 -1.88 -17.17
N ALA A 304 -2.34 -3.13 -17.64
CA ALA A 304 -3.09 -4.21 -16.98
C ALA A 304 -2.47 -5.57 -17.25
N TRP A 305 -2.74 -6.57 -16.40
CA TRP A 305 -2.29 -7.93 -16.66
C TRP A 305 -3.23 -8.69 -17.60
N SER A 306 -2.66 -9.67 -18.28
CA SER A 306 -3.35 -10.68 -19.10
C SER A 306 -2.83 -12.05 -18.72
N LEU A 307 -3.74 -13.03 -18.53
CA LEU A 307 -3.38 -14.39 -18.18
C LEU A 307 -2.73 -15.10 -19.37
N GLN A 308 -1.53 -15.62 -19.18
CA GLN A 308 -0.74 -16.28 -20.20
C GLN A 308 -0.12 -17.59 -19.67
N ALA A 309 0.27 -18.48 -20.58
CA ALA A 309 0.94 -19.73 -20.22
C ALA A 309 2.35 -19.52 -19.63
N SER A 310 3.00 -18.38 -19.96
CA SER A 310 4.29 -17.99 -19.44
C SER A 310 4.38 -16.45 -19.36
N ARG A 311 5.39 -15.91 -18.66
CA ARG A 311 5.64 -14.46 -18.61
C ARG A 311 6.26 -13.88 -19.88
N ALA A 312 6.74 -14.73 -20.77
CA ALA A 312 7.29 -14.35 -22.08
C ALA A 312 6.79 -15.31 -23.18
N PRO A 313 5.48 -15.29 -23.49
CA PRO A 313 4.92 -16.14 -24.52
C PRO A 313 5.37 -15.65 -25.92
N GLN A 314 5.61 -16.59 -26.85
CA GLN A 314 6.22 -16.30 -28.15
C GLN A 314 5.42 -15.33 -29.01
N ASP A 315 4.10 -15.38 -29.00
CA ASP A 315 3.23 -14.56 -29.86
C ASP A 315 2.41 -13.53 -29.04
N PHE A 316 2.97 -13.03 -27.93
CA PHE A 316 2.27 -12.10 -27.07
C PHE A 316 2.15 -10.71 -27.66
N ILE A 317 0.94 -10.31 -28.00
CA ILE A 317 0.65 -8.94 -28.43
C ILE A 317 0.54 -8.06 -27.18
N GLN A 318 1.58 -7.29 -26.92
CA GLN A 318 1.68 -6.45 -25.73
C GLN A 318 0.67 -5.29 -25.75
N HIS A 319 0.47 -4.65 -26.90
CA HIS A 319 -0.40 -3.48 -27.04
C HIS A 319 -1.68 -3.86 -27.83
N VAL A 320 -2.84 -3.54 -27.25
CA VAL A 320 -4.14 -3.83 -27.84
C VAL A 320 -5.00 -2.58 -27.81
N ALA A 321 -5.62 -2.25 -28.95
CA ALA A 321 -6.65 -1.22 -29.03
C ALA A 321 -7.97 -1.75 -28.47
N VAL A 322 -8.67 -0.97 -27.65
CA VAL A 322 -9.94 -1.38 -27.03
C VAL A 322 -11.13 -1.21 -28.00
N ASP A 323 -11.22 -0.02 -28.59
CA ASP A 323 -12.28 0.37 -29.50
C ASP A 323 -11.78 1.58 -30.31
N GLY A 324 -11.30 1.32 -31.51
CA GLY A 324 -10.74 2.36 -32.36
C GLY A 324 -11.70 3.46 -32.80
N ARG A 325 -13.01 3.32 -32.56
CA ARG A 325 -14.00 4.38 -32.82
C ARG A 325 -14.30 5.21 -31.57
N GLY A 326 -14.46 4.55 -30.41
CA GLY A 326 -14.79 5.25 -29.16
C GLY A 326 -13.56 5.85 -28.48
N TYR A 327 -12.40 5.19 -28.60
CA TYR A 327 -11.15 5.56 -27.90
C TYR A 327 -9.96 5.43 -28.86
N PRO A 328 -9.87 6.28 -29.91
CA PRO A 328 -8.88 6.09 -31.00
C PRO A 328 -7.43 6.18 -30.55
N ASN A 329 -7.16 6.87 -29.45
CA ASN A 329 -5.81 7.12 -28.93
C ASN A 329 -5.49 6.35 -27.64
N LEU A 330 -6.37 5.39 -27.25
CA LEU A 330 -6.14 4.52 -26.09
C LEU A 330 -5.54 3.19 -26.53
N GLN A 331 -4.40 2.84 -25.95
CA GLN A 331 -3.81 1.52 -26.03
C GLN A 331 -3.81 0.85 -24.67
N VAL A 332 -4.03 -0.45 -24.65
CA VAL A 332 -3.85 -1.26 -23.43
C VAL A 332 -2.52 -1.97 -23.52
N ALA A 333 -1.60 -1.59 -22.65
CA ALA A 333 -0.33 -2.26 -22.46
C ALA A 333 -0.54 -3.45 -21.51
N ARG A 334 -0.46 -4.67 -22.05
CA ARG A 334 -0.69 -5.90 -21.31
C ARG A 334 0.60 -6.42 -20.71
N ILE A 335 0.50 -6.91 -19.48
CA ILE A 335 1.55 -7.62 -18.76
C ILE A 335 1.18 -9.12 -18.75
N ALA A 336 2.06 -9.98 -19.27
CA ALA A 336 1.84 -11.41 -19.21
C ALA A 336 2.09 -11.93 -17.79
N LEU A 337 1.04 -12.45 -17.14
CA LEU A 337 1.13 -13.15 -15.86
C LEU A 337 0.65 -14.59 -16.03
N THR A 338 1.30 -15.51 -15.32
CA THR A 338 0.90 -16.91 -15.27
C THR A 338 -0.27 -17.14 -14.32
N GLU A 339 -0.90 -18.30 -14.38
CA GLU A 339 -1.94 -18.70 -13.43
C GLU A 339 -1.41 -18.70 -12.00
N GLU A 340 -0.17 -19.13 -11.78
CA GLU A 340 0.51 -19.09 -10.48
C GLU A 340 0.70 -17.65 -9.99
N ASP A 341 1.13 -16.74 -10.87
CA ASP A 341 1.26 -15.31 -10.51
C ASP A 341 -0.07 -14.75 -10.03
N VAL A 342 -1.15 -14.98 -10.79
CA VAL A 342 -2.47 -14.46 -10.45
C VAL A 342 -3.01 -15.12 -9.18
N ASP A 343 -2.78 -16.40 -8.97
CA ASP A 343 -3.20 -17.10 -7.75
C ASP A 343 -2.51 -16.53 -6.51
N LEU A 344 -1.18 -16.40 -6.56
CA LEU A 344 -0.39 -15.90 -5.41
C LEU A 344 -0.60 -14.41 -5.16
N PHE A 345 -0.55 -13.58 -6.21
CA PHE A 345 -0.67 -12.12 -6.11
C PHE A 345 -2.10 -11.68 -5.77
N TYR A 346 -3.09 -12.19 -6.50
CA TYR A 346 -4.45 -11.68 -6.41
C TYR A 346 -5.33 -12.49 -5.45
N LYS A 347 -5.45 -13.83 -5.66
CA LYS A 347 -6.39 -14.65 -4.86
C LYS A 347 -5.87 -14.85 -3.44
N LYS A 348 -4.61 -15.26 -3.27
CA LYS A 348 -4.04 -15.54 -1.95
C LYS A 348 -3.60 -14.26 -1.25
N PHE A 349 -2.73 -13.46 -1.85
CA PHE A 349 -2.20 -12.32 -1.13
C PHE A 349 -3.21 -11.18 -1.01
N SER A 350 -3.69 -10.62 -2.13
CA SER A 350 -4.60 -9.47 -2.08
C SER A 350 -5.92 -9.77 -1.35
N LYS A 351 -6.45 -11.00 -1.50
CA LYS A 351 -7.74 -11.38 -0.91
C LYS A 351 -7.64 -11.98 0.49
N GLU A 352 -6.56 -12.69 0.84
CA GLU A 352 -6.43 -13.31 2.15
C GLU A 352 -5.64 -12.44 3.14
N ALA A 353 -4.70 -11.58 2.69
CA ALA A 353 -3.95 -10.71 3.57
C ALA A 353 -4.56 -9.30 3.66
N PHE A 354 -4.76 -8.61 2.52
CA PHE A 354 -5.16 -7.21 2.53
C PHE A 354 -6.66 -7.01 2.72
N TRP A 355 -7.49 -7.78 2.02
CA TRP A 355 -8.94 -7.62 2.06
C TRP A 355 -9.53 -7.63 3.47
N PRO A 356 -9.16 -8.59 4.36
CA PRO A 356 -9.64 -8.58 5.74
C PRO A 356 -9.21 -7.34 6.53
N ILE A 357 -7.98 -6.88 6.34
CA ILE A 357 -7.46 -5.68 7.02
C ILE A 357 -8.20 -4.43 6.53
N ILE A 358 -8.33 -4.26 5.22
CA ILE A 358 -9.02 -3.11 4.59
C ILE A 358 -10.45 -2.98 5.12
N PHE A 359 -11.13 -4.10 5.30
CA PHE A 359 -12.52 -4.11 5.78
C PHE A 359 -12.68 -4.36 7.29
N SER A 360 -11.59 -4.31 8.04
CA SER A 360 -11.57 -4.40 9.52
C SER A 360 -11.99 -5.78 10.08
N PHE A 361 -11.57 -6.85 9.41
CA PHE A 361 -11.70 -8.25 9.86
C PHE A 361 -10.32 -8.88 10.10
N PRO A 362 -9.48 -8.32 10.98
CA PRO A 362 -8.07 -8.73 11.10
C PRO A 362 -7.89 -10.20 11.52
N GLY A 363 -8.83 -10.77 12.26
CA GLY A 363 -8.81 -12.19 12.63
C GLY A 363 -8.92 -13.16 11.46
N MET A 364 -9.27 -12.68 10.26
CA MET A 364 -9.37 -13.49 9.04
C MET A 364 -8.14 -13.35 8.14
N ALA A 365 -7.23 -12.42 8.46
CA ALA A 365 -6.05 -12.14 7.64
C ALA A 365 -5.02 -13.27 7.74
N LYS A 366 -4.47 -13.67 6.59
CA LYS A 366 -3.39 -14.67 6.50
C LYS A 366 -2.16 -14.01 5.88
N PHE A 367 -1.07 -13.97 6.64
CA PHE A 367 0.18 -13.38 6.20
C PHE A 367 1.17 -14.46 5.79
N ASN A 368 1.73 -14.32 4.58
CA ASN A 368 2.72 -15.23 4.03
C ASN A 368 3.80 -14.44 3.29
N GLN A 369 5.06 -14.64 3.68
CA GLN A 369 6.19 -13.90 3.14
C GLN A 369 6.41 -14.17 1.65
N SER A 370 6.28 -15.41 1.18
CA SER A 370 6.47 -15.74 -0.23
C SER A 370 5.36 -15.14 -1.12
N HIS A 371 4.14 -14.99 -0.60
CA HIS A 371 3.06 -14.30 -1.31
C HIS A 371 3.32 -12.78 -1.39
N TRP A 372 3.90 -12.20 -0.33
CA TRP A 372 4.35 -10.81 -0.34
C TRP A 372 5.43 -10.57 -1.39
N GLU A 373 6.44 -11.43 -1.46
CA GLU A 373 7.51 -11.35 -2.46
C GLU A 373 6.94 -11.41 -3.89
N ARG A 374 5.98 -12.29 -4.14
CA ARG A 374 5.28 -12.34 -5.43
C ARG A 374 4.47 -11.06 -5.70
N TYR A 375 3.83 -10.51 -4.69
CA TYR A 375 3.12 -9.24 -4.81
C TYR A 375 4.08 -8.09 -5.17
N LEU A 376 5.26 -8.01 -4.54
CA LEU A 376 6.29 -7.05 -4.88
C LEU A 376 6.78 -7.22 -6.33
N GLU A 377 7.05 -8.44 -6.74
CA GLU A 377 7.49 -8.75 -8.09
C GLU A 377 6.48 -8.29 -9.16
N VAL A 378 5.20 -8.62 -8.98
CA VAL A 378 4.14 -8.19 -9.90
C VAL A 378 4.03 -6.66 -9.92
N ASN A 379 4.06 -5.98 -8.76
CA ASN A 379 4.03 -4.53 -8.70
C ASN A 379 5.24 -3.87 -9.40
N ARG A 380 6.43 -4.50 -9.33
CA ARG A 380 7.62 -4.05 -10.05
C ARG A 380 7.41 -4.12 -11.58
N ILE A 381 6.87 -5.23 -12.07
CA ILE A 381 6.57 -5.40 -13.50
C ILE A 381 5.56 -4.32 -13.97
N PHE A 382 4.54 -4.01 -13.15
CA PHE A 382 3.61 -2.91 -13.44
C PHE A 382 4.32 -1.56 -13.51
N ALA A 383 5.24 -1.27 -12.58
CA ALA A 383 6.00 -0.02 -12.57
C ALA A 383 6.91 0.11 -13.80
N GLU A 384 7.62 -0.96 -14.17
CA GLU A 384 8.48 -1.00 -15.35
C GLU A 384 7.70 -0.80 -16.65
N GLN A 385 6.55 -1.46 -16.80
CA GLN A 385 5.69 -1.25 -17.96
C GLN A 385 5.13 0.18 -17.99
N THR A 386 4.69 0.70 -16.84
CA THR A 386 4.21 2.08 -16.74
C THR A 386 5.28 3.09 -17.15
N ALA A 387 6.54 2.87 -16.72
CA ALA A 387 7.67 3.73 -17.07
C ALA A 387 7.95 3.77 -18.58
N LYS A 388 7.73 2.64 -19.28
CA LYS A 388 7.87 2.54 -20.75
C LYS A 388 6.75 3.25 -21.50
N GLU A 389 5.52 3.21 -20.99
CA GLU A 389 4.36 3.84 -21.65
C GLU A 389 4.36 5.36 -21.55
N ALA A 390 4.86 5.89 -20.44
CA ALA A 390 4.71 7.28 -20.05
C ALA A 390 5.59 8.24 -20.87
N ALA A 391 4.98 9.29 -21.43
CA ALA A 391 5.69 10.45 -21.96
C ALA A 391 6.45 11.20 -20.84
N GLU A 392 7.28 12.17 -21.20
CA GLU A 392 7.94 13.06 -20.24
C GLU A 392 6.90 13.88 -19.47
N GLY A 393 7.02 13.90 -18.12
CA GLY A 393 6.10 14.65 -17.27
C GLY A 393 4.65 14.12 -17.26
N ALA A 394 4.41 12.90 -17.76
CA ALA A 394 3.08 12.31 -17.85
C ALA A 394 2.42 12.16 -16.47
N ILE A 395 1.09 12.15 -16.47
CA ILE A 395 0.29 11.82 -15.29
C ILE A 395 0.11 10.30 -15.24
N ILE A 396 0.50 9.71 -14.13
CA ILE A 396 0.27 8.29 -13.83
C ILE A 396 -0.84 8.20 -12.80
N TRP A 397 -1.91 7.49 -13.15
CA TRP A 397 -3.05 7.30 -12.25
C TRP A 397 -3.17 5.84 -11.87
N ILE A 398 -2.70 5.53 -10.66
CA ILE A 398 -2.65 4.17 -10.11
C ILE A 398 -3.90 3.92 -9.27
N HIS A 399 -4.48 2.73 -9.41
CA HIS A 399 -5.73 2.38 -8.77
C HIS A 399 -5.61 1.15 -7.87
N ASP A 400 -6.11 1.34 -6.64
CA ASP A 400 -6.46 0.34 -5.66
C ASP A 400 -5.30 -0.47 -5.04
N TYR A 401 -5.59 -1.12 -3.94
CA TYR A 401 -4.66 -1.81 -3.03
C TYR A 401 -3.82 -2.93 -3.67
N ASN A 402 -4.26 -3.46 -4.80
CA ASN A 402 -3.47 -4.43 -5.56
C ASN A 402 -2.14 -3.86 -6.06
N LEU A 403 -2.02 -2.54 -6.16
CA LEU A 403 -0.89 -1.84 -6.75
C LEU A 403 -0.23 -0.84 -5.78
N TRP A 404 -0.36 -1.06 -4.47
CA TRP A 404 0.21 -0.17 -3.45
C TRP A 404 1.72 0.01 -3.55
N MET A 405 2.46 -0.96 -4.13
CA MET A 405 3.91 -0.88 -4.24
C MET A 405 4.43 -0.31 -5.56
N VAL A 406 3.55 -0.07 -6.54
CA VAL A 406 3.93 0.52 -7.83
C VAL A 406 4.60 1.90 -7.67
N PRO A 407 4.11 2.83 -6.82
CA PRO A 407 4.74 4.14 -6.66
C PRO A 407 6.21 4.05 -6.21
N ALA A 408 6.53 3.13 -5.28
CA ALA A 408 7.90 2.94 -4.79
C ALA A 408 8.87 2.48 -5.89
N PHE A 409 8.41 1.61 -6.79
CA PHE A 409 9.21 1.12 -7.90
C PHE A 409 9.27 2.11 -9.06
N LEU A 410 8.21 2.87 -9.29
CA LEU A 410 8.11 3.80 -10.42
C LEU A 410 8.90 5.09 -10.20
N ARG A 411 8.85 5.67 -9.01
CA ARG A 411 9.49 6.97 -8.71
C ARG A 411 11.00 6.98 -8.99
N PRO A 412 11.79 5.96 -8.61
CA PRO A 412 13.21 5.91 -8.95
C PRO A 412 13.49 5.76 -10.46
N LEU A 413 12.62 5.08 -11.19
CA LEU A 413 12.76 4.87 -12.63
C LEU A 413 12.44 6.17 -13.42
N ARG A 414 11.41 6.88 -12.97
CA ARG A 414 10.89 8.07 -13.66
C ARG A 414 10.56 9.17 -12.64
N PRO A 415 11.56 9.92 -12.16
CA PRO A 415 11.36 11.02 -11.21
C PRO A 415 10.59 12.21 -11.79
N ASP A 416 10.53 12.32 -13.11
CA ASP A 416 9.82 13.36 -13.86
C ASP A 416 8.29 13.20 -13.82
N LEU A 417 7.77 12.00 -13.53
CA LEU A 417 6.34 11.70 -13.60
C LEU A 417 5.57 12.31 -12.43
N ARG A 418 4.31 12.70 -12.71
CA ARG A 418 3.33 13.06 -11.71
C ARG A 418 2.52 11.83 -11.33
N ILE A 419 2.74 11.29 -10.14
CA ILE A 419 2.13 10.05 -9.67
C ILE A 419 0.92 10.35 -8.79
N ALA A 420 -0.26 9.94 -9.25
CA ALA A 420 -1.50 9.99 -8.51
C ALA A 420 -1.97 8.58 -8.17
N PHE A 421 -2.43 8.38 -6.95
CA PHE A 421 -3.01 7.12 -6.49
C PHE A 421 -4.46 7.32 -6.07
N PHE A 422 -5.36 6.40 -6.42
CA PHE A 422 -6.74 6.41 -5.96
C PHE A 422 -7.13 5.09 -5.29
N HIS A 423 -7.63 5.18 -4.08
CA HIS A 423 -8.03 4.03 -3.27
C HIS A 423 -9.54 3.79 -3.39
N HIS A 424 -9.93 2.68 -4.05
CA HIS A 424 -11.34 2.36 -4.31
C HIS A 424 -12.02 1.57 -3.19
N THR A 425 -11.29 1.17 -2.17
CA THR A 425 -11.80 0.47 -1.00
C THR A 425 -11.80 1.39 0.22
N ALA A 426 -12.31 0.93 1.34
CA ALA A 426 -12.10 1.61 2.61
C ALA A 426 -10.60 1.65 2.92
N PHE A 427 -10.13 2.72 3.57
CA PHE A 427 -8.83 2.73 4.21
C PHE A 427 -9.07 2.52 5.72
N PRO A 428 -8.51 1.47 6.33
CA PRO A 428 -8.80 1.12 7.71
C PRO A 428 -8.19 2.12 8.70
N ALA A 429 -8.71 2.14 9.92
CA ALA A 429 -8.09 2.89 11.01
C ALA A 429 -6.66 2.40 11.28
N SER A 430 -5.81 3.28 11.80
CA SER A 430 -4.36 3.03 11.92
C SER A 430 -4.03 1.81 12.78
N ASP A 431 -4.77 1.55 13.83
CA ASP A 431 -4.60 0.36 14.69
C ASP A 431 -4.84 -0.94 13.94
N VAL A 432 -5.83 -0.97 13.04
CA VAL A 432 -6.10 -2.13 12.17
C VAL A 432 -5.08 -2.22 11.03
N PHE A 433 -4.74 -1.08 10.39
CA PHE A 433 -3.73 -1.07 9.32
C PHE A 433 -2.37 -1.56 9.82
N ASN A 434 -2.00 -1.17 11.03
CA ASN A 434 -0.71 -1.50 11.64
C ASN A 434 -0.54 -2.99 11.98
N ILE A 435 -1.58 -3.82 11.85
CA ILE A 435 -1.48 -5.28 11.93
C ILE A 435 -0.72 -5.85 10.73
N LEU A 436 -0.69 -5.13 9.58
CA LEU A 436 0.07 -5.56 8.39
C LEU A 436 1.57 -5.62 8.69
N PRO A 437 2.25 -6.78 8.48
CA PRO A 437 3.70 -6.87 8.67
C PRO A 437 4.47 -5.87 7.80
N TRP A 438 3.97 -5.59 6.62
CA TRP A 438 4.60 -4.73 5.59
C TRP A 438 4.03 -3.30 5.54
N ARG A 439 3.43 -2.84 6.66
CA ARG A 439 2.81 -1.50 6.74
C ARG A 439 3.77 -0.36 6.40
N ARG A 440 5.07 -0.50 6.77
CA ARG A 440 6.09 0.52 6.52
C ARG A 440 6.38 0.66 5.03
N GLU A 441 6.56 -0.46 4.34
CA GLU A 441 6.81 -0.53 2.91
C GLU A 441 5.64 0.05 2.13
N ILE A 442 4.41 -0.28 2.52
CA ILE A 442 3.18 0.21 1.88
C ILE A 442 3.03 1.71 2.07
N ILE A 443 3.15 2.22 3.30
CA ILE A 443 3.07 3.66 3.56
C ILE A 443 4.22 4.39 2.84
N GLY A 444 5.45 3.89 2.93
CA GLY A 444 6.60 4.45 2.22
C GLY A 444 6.40 4.53 0.71
N SER A 445 5.71 3.55 0.12
CA SER A 445 5.35 3.55 -1.29
C SER A 445 4.30 4.60 -1.62
N LEU A 446 3.20 4.67 -0.87
CA LEU A 446 2.14 5.67 -1.09
C LEU A 446 2.65 7.10 -0.92
N LEU A 447 3.63 7.33 -0.04
CA LEU A 447 4.31 8.61 0.12
C LEU A 447 5.21 8.98 -1.08
N GLN A 448 5.44 8.10 -2.06
CA GLN A 448 6.09 8.45 -3.34
C GLN A 448 5.11 9.11 -4.34
N CYS A 449 3.83 9.11 -4.05
CA CYS A 449 2.84 9.82 -4.85
C CYS A 449 2.92 11.33 -4.62
N ASP A 450 2.51 12.10 -5.62
CA ASP A 450 2.29 13.54 -5.51
C ASP A 450 0.88 13.83 -5.02
N TYR A 451 -0.07 12.94 -5.38
CA TYR A 451 -1.47 13.01 -4.97
C TYR A 451 -1.99 11.64 -4.53
N VAL A 452 -2.70 11.58 -3.39
CA VAL A 452 -3.39 10.36 -2.95
C VAL A 452 -4.87 10.67 -2.69
N GLY A 453 -5.75 10.03 -3.46
CA GLY A 453 -7.19 10.20 -3.38
C GLY A 453 -7.91 9.03 -2.75
N PHE A 454 -8.96 9.33 -2.02
CA PHE A 454 -9.87 8.39 -1.36
C PHE A 454 -11.33 8.74 -1.70
N HIS A 455 -12.26 7.88 -1.33
CA HIS A 455 -13.68 8.17 -1.53
C HIS A 455 -14.22 9.25 -0.59
N ILE A 456 -13.82 9.21 0.68
CA ILE A 456 -14.41 10.04 1.72
C ILE A 456 -13.35 10.61 2.68
N PRO A 457 -13.63 11.74 3.35
CA PRO A 457 -12.70 12.37 4.29
C PRO A 457 -12.18 11.45 5.40
N ARG A 458 -13.02 10.57 5.96
CA ARG A 458 -12.59 9.62 7.00
C ARG A 458 -11.43 8.73 6.54
N TYR A 459 -11.41 8.31 5.29
CA TYR A 459 -10.32 7.46 4.78
C TYR A 459 -9.02 8.24 4.58
N VAL A 460 -9.13 9.54 4.29
CA VAL A 460 -7.96 10.43 4.28
C VAL A 460 -7.36 10.51 5.68
N GLU A 461 -8.17 10.78 6.70
CA GLU A 461 -7.70 10.88 8.08
C GLU A 461 -7.12 9.56 8.60
N ASN A 462 -7.73 8.42 8.26
CA ASN A 462 -7.18 7.11 8.59
C ASN A 462 -5.80 6.89 7.95
N PHE A 463 -5.60 7.34 6.71
CA PHE A 463 -4.29 7.30 6.05
C PHE A 463 -3.28 8.21 6.75
N VAL A 464 -3.66 9.44 7.08
CA VAL A 464 -2.79 10.38 7.82
C VAL A 464 -2.39 9.79 9.17
N ASP A 465 -3.30 9.15 9.90
CA ASP A 465 -3.01 8.48 11.17
C ASP A 465 -2.09 7.26 10.99
N ALA A 466 -2.25 6.52 9.90
CA ALA A 466 -1.32 5.43 9.57
C ALA A 466 0.09 5.98 9.25
N VAL A 467 0.20 7.11 8.56
CA VAL A 467 1.49 7.79 8.32
C VAL A 467 2.10 8.26 9.64
N ARG A 468 1.33 8.89 10.55
CA ARG A 468 1.81 9.33 11.88
C ARG A 468 2.37 8.19 12.71
N SER A 469 1.77 7.00 12.61
CA SER A 469 2.27 5.83 13.34
C SER A 469 3.58 5.27 12.77
N TYR A 470 3.96 5.72 11.57
CA TYR A 470 5.17 5.29 10.87
C TYR A 470 6.30 6.33 10.94
N SER A 471 6.00 7.62 10.74
CA SER A 471 6.97 8.70 10.65
C SER A 471 6.40 10.02 11.19
N PRO A 472 7.23 10.92 11.75
CA PRO A 472 6.82 12.29 11.97
C PRO A 472 6.30 12.91 10.68
N LEU A 473 5.17 13.59 10.75
CA LEU A 473 4.62 14.36 9.64
C LEU A 473 4.20 15.75 10.09
N GLU A 474 4.24 16.70 9.17
CA GLU A 474 3.65 18.01 9.30
C GLU A 474 2.36 18.09 8.50
N VAL A 475 1.27 18.57 9.12
CA VAL A 475 0.03 18.87 8.40
C VAL A 475 0.15 20.29 7.86
N LEU A 476 0.22 20.40 6.53
CA LEU A 476 0.38 21.70 5.86
C LEU A 476 -0.96 22.43 5.67
N GLU A 477 -2.00 21.66 5.33
CA GLU A 477 -3.30 22.21 4.98
C GLU A 477 -4.44 21.31 5.47
N THR A 478 -5.55 21.93 5.89
CA THR A 478 -6.81 21.25 6.22
C THR A 478 -7.99 21.95 5.55
N VAL A 479 -9.04 21.20 5.23
CA VAL A 479 -10.27 21.72 4.62
C VAL A 479 -11.50 21.25 5.39
N SER A 480 -12.56 22.08 5.43
CA SER A 480 -13.84 21.70 6.01
C SER A 480 -14.55 20.66 5.14
N CYS A 481 -15.16 19.65 5.77
CA CYS A 481 -15.94 18.61 5.08
C CYS A 481 -17.36 19.05 4.75
N ALA A 482 -17.98 19.93 5.57
CA ALA A 482 -19.29 20.45 5.29
C ALA A 482 -19.25 21.54 4.18
N PRO A 483 -20.29 21.66 3.33
CA PRO A 483 -21.53 20.89 3.33
C PRO A 483 -21.52 19.62 2.47
N ALA A 484 -20.40 19.32 1.78
CA ALA A 484 -20.32 18.21 0.83
C ALA A 484 -20.49 16.83 1.47
N PHE A 485 -20.04 16.70 2.73
CA PHE A 485 -20.10 15.46 3.49
C PHE A 485 -20.80 15.68 4.84
N MET A 486 -21.51 14.65 5.31
CA MET A 486 -22.03 14.62 6.68
C MET A 486 -20.88 14.61 7.68
N THR A 487 -20.91 15.53 8.62
CA THR A 487 -19.92 15.64 9.71
C THR A 487 -20.38 14.91 10.96
N TYR A 488 -21.69 14.94 11.23
CA TYR A 488 -22.34 14.34 12.41
C TYR A 488 -23.46 13.40 12.02
N GLY A 489 -23.85 12.50 12.93
CA GLY A 489 -24.96 11.57 12.74
C GLY A 489 -24.66 10.41 11.77
N CYS A 490 -23.38 10.18 11.45
CA CYS A 490 -22.91 9.07 10.65
C CYS A 490 -21.57 8.58 11.22
N ALA A 491 -21.37 7.26 11.31
CA ALA A 491 -20.17 6.65 11.87
C ALA A 491 -18.87 7.05 11.13
N LEU A 492 -18.96 7.40 9.84
CA LEU A 492 -17.83 7.81 9.01
C LEU A 492 -17.68 9.33 8.87
N GLY A 493 -18.50 10.13 9.58
CA GLY A 493 -18.42 11.59 9.54
C GLY A 493 -17.16 12.14 10.17
N VAL A 494 -16.66 13.27 9.65
CA VAL A 494 -15.56 14.08 10.19
C VAL A 494 -15.79 15.56 9.87
N ASP A 495 -15.35 16.47 10.73
CA ASP A 495 -15.57 17.92 10.55
C ASP A 495 -14.62 18.52 9.52
N SER A 496 -13.37 18.09 9.55
CA SER A 496 -12.31 18.58 8.68
C SER A 496 -11.45 17.42 8.18
N MET A 497 -10.78 17.65 7.07
CA MET A 497 -9.90 16.70 6.42
C MET A 497 -8.56 17.34 6.13
N THR A 498 -7.49 16.61 6.36
CA THR A 498 -6.13 16.97 5.95
C THR A 498 -6.05 16.95 4.42
N SER A 499 -5.64 18.06 3.79
CA SER A 499 -5.51 18.15 2.34
C SER A 499 -4.06 18.15 1.84
N ALA A 500 -3.08 18.42 2.71
CA ALA A 500 -1.67 18.28 2.39
C ALA A 500 -0.85 17.95 3.64
N ILE A 501 0.13 17.07 3.46
CA ILE A 501 1.11 16.69 4.48
C ILE A 501 2.53 16.83 3.95
N GLU A 502 3.48 17.03 4.85
CA GLU A 502 4.91 16.90 4.58
C GLU A 502 5.52 15.79 5.42
N VAL A 503 6.25 14.88 4.76
CA VAL A 503 6.96 13.79 5.41
C VAL A 503 8.38 13.74 4.85
N SER A 504 9.37 13.90 5.72
CA SER A 504 10.79 13.88 5.33
C SER A 504 11.12 14.85 4.17
N GLY A 505 10.53 16.07 4.19
CA GLY A 505 10.73 17.09 3.17
C GLY A 505 9.99 16.84 1.85
N ARG A 506 9.10 15.84 1.80
CA ARG A 506 8.26 15.58 0.65
C ARG A 506 6.82 15.95 0.93
N ARG A 507 6.27 16.87 0.12
CA ARG A 507 4.85 17.21 0.15
C ARG A 507 4.03 16.14 -0.57
N VAL A 508 2.93 15.71 0.04
CA VAL A 508 1.91 14.83 -0.55
C VAL A 508 0.55 15.49 -0.38
N VAL A 509 -0.17 15.66 -1.47
CA VAL A 509 -1.53 16.23 -1.46
C VAL A 509 -2.54 15.11 -1.36
N LEU A 510 -3.58 15.33 -0.54
CA LEU A 510 -4.61 14.34 -0.21
C LEU A 510 -5.98 14.87 -0.59
N GLY A 511 -6.90 13.99 -1.00
CA GLY A 511 -8.25 14.41 -1.33
C GLY A 511 -9.31 13.32 -1.16
N ALA A 512 -10.55 13.78 -0.95
CA ALA A 512 -11.73 12.92 -0.92
C ALA A 512 -12.58 13.18 -2.16
N HIS A 513 -12.76 12.12 -2.96
CA HIS A 513 -13.48 12.16 -4.24
C HIS A 513 -14.41 10.94 -4.34
N PRO A 514 -15.66 11.02 -3.87
CA PRO A 514 -16.59 9.91 -3.98
C PRO A 514 -16.91 9.65 -5.46
N VAL A 515 -16.60 8.44 -5.92
CA VAL A 515 -16.83 8.05 -7.32
C VAL A 515 -18.31 8.20 -7.69
N GLY A 516 -18.57 8.86 -8.81
CA GLY A 516 -19.90 9.00 -9.38
C GLY A 516 -20.32 7.79 -10.22
N ILE A 517 -21.54 7.85 -10.71
CA ILE A 517 -22.12 6.89 -11.67
C ILE A 517 -22.56 7.63 -12.93
N ASP A 518 -22.74 6.89 -14.03
CA ASP A 518 -23.29 7.45 -15.27
C ASP A 518 -24.83 7.56 -15.16
N VAL A 519 -25.30 8.71 -14.69
CA VAL A 519 -26.74 9.02 -14.53
C VAL A 519 -27.43 9.06 -15.87
N GLY A 520 -26.80 9.58 -16.92
CA GLY A 520 -27.32 9.66 -18.27
C GLY A 520 -27.58 8.27 -18.86
N LEU A 521 -26.65 7.34 -18.71
CA LEU A 521 -26.81 5.95 -19.14
C LEU A 521 -27.97 5.26 -18.43
N ILE A 522 -28.16 5.48 -17.13
CA ILE A 522 -29.28 4.91 -16.38
C ILE A 522 -30.63 5.47 -16.93
N ALA A 523 -30.70 6.78 -17.16
CA ALA A 523 -31.87 7.42 -17.72
C ALA A 523 -32.22 6.90 -19.13
N GLU A 524 -31.23 6.55 -19.94
CA GLU A 524 -31.46 5.90 -21.24
C GLU A 524 -31.91 4.45 -21.09
N ILE A 525 -31.31 3.70 -20.17
CA ILE A 525 -31.64 2.28 -19.93
C ILE A 525 -33.08 2.13 -19.46
N VAL A 526 -33.53 2.97 -18.56
CA VAL A 526 -34.91 2.95 -18.03
C VAL A 526 -35.96 3.08 -19.15
N LYS A 527 -35.69 3.84 -20.22
CA LYS A 527 -36.59 4.06 -21.37
C LYS A 527 -36.64 2.86 -22.32
N LYS A 528 -35.73 1.90 -22.22
CA LYS A 528 -35.70 0.74 -23.12
C LYS A 528 -36.95 -0.15 -22.92
N PRO A 529 -37.64 -0.58 -24.01
CA PRO A 529 -38.86 -1.40 -23.89
C PRO A 529 -38.64 -2.70 -23.11
N VAL A 530 -37.43 -3.31 -23.24
CA VAL A 530 -37.09 -4.54 -22.51
C VAL A 530 -37.07 -4.28 -21.01
N VAL A 531 -36.57 -3.13 -20.55
CA VAL A 531 -36.50 -2.76 -19.13
C VAL A 531 -37.91 -2.46 -18.59
N GLN A 532 -38.68 -1.72 -19.32
CA GLN A 532 -40.09 -1.39 -18.95
C GLN A 532 -40.93 -2.68 -18.83
N LYS A 533 -40.84 -3.57 -19.81
CA LYS A 533 -41.55 -4.88 -19.78
C LYS A 533 -41.09 -5.71 -18.56
N LYS A 534 -39.78 -5.75 -18.28
CA LYS A 534 -39.23 -6.49 -17.13
C LYS A 534 -39.71 -5.87 -15.80
N THR A 535 -39.67 -4.55 -15.67
CA THR A 535 -40.20 -3.81 -14.51
C THR A 535 -41.66 -4.16 -14.23
N THR A 536 -42.50 -4.13 -15.28
CA THR A 536 -43.90 -4.53 -15.18
C THR A 536 -44.07 -5.98 -14.74
N SER A 537 -43.26 -6.88 -15.29
CA SER A 537 -43.27 -8.30 -14.88
C SER A 537 -42.87 -8.51 -13.42
N ILE A 538 -41.88 -7.77 -12.91
CA ILE A 538 -41.47 -7.83 -11.51
C ILE A 538 -42.58 -7.30 -10.59
N LYS A 539 -43.20 -6.17 -10.95
CA LYS A 539 -44.34 -5.61 -10.20
C LYS A 539 -45.52 -6.57 -10.17
N ALA A 540 -45.81 -7.24 -11.29
CA ALA A 540 -46.87 -8.25 -11.36
C ALA A 540 -46.54 -9.46 -10.48
N LEU A 541 -45.24 -9.91 -10.41
CA LEU A 541 -44.82 -10.98 -9.54
C LEU A 541 -44.99 -10.61 -8.05
N LEU A 542 -44.77 -9.34 -7.71
CA LEU A 542 -44.94 -8.85 -6.34
C LEU A 542 -46.44 -8.75 -5.96
N GLY A 543 -47.38 -8.73 -6.94
CA GLY A 543 -48.82 -8.84 -6.64
C GLY A 543 -49.38 -7.71 -5.78
N GLY A 544 -48.75 -6.54 -5.74
CA GLY A 544 -49.15 -5.42 -4.86
C GLY A 544 -48.39 -5.38 -3.53
N VAL A 545 -47.60 -6.42 -3.23
CA VAL A 545 -46.72 -6.49 -2.04
C VAL A 545 -45.52 -5.53 -2.21
N LYS A 546 -45.10 -4.82 -1.18
CA LYS A 546 -43.98 -3.90 -1.23
C LYS A 546 -42.70 -4.66 -1.46
N GLY A 547 -41.97 -4.32 -2.53
CA GLY A 547 -40.69 -4.92 -2.86
C GLY A 547 -39.52 -4.25 -2.16
N ILE A 548 -38.71 -5.05 -1.45
CA ILE A 548 -37.43 -4.65 -0.89
C ILE A 548 -36.35 -5.26 -1.79
N ILE A 549 -35.41 -4.48 -2.30
CA ILE A 549 -34.33 -4.97 -3.14
C ILE A 549 -33.00 -4.96 -2.42
N SER A 550 -32.26 -6.07 -2.47
CA SER A 550 -30.87 -6.19 -2.08
C SER A 550 -30.09 -6.85 -3.22
N ILE A 551 -29.10 -6.15 -3.77
CA ILE A 551 -28.21 -6.67 -4.81
C ILE A 551 -26.77 -6.50 -4.33
N GLU A 552 -26.05 -7.61 -4.24
CA GLU A 552 -24.66 -7.61 -3.76
C GLU A 552 -23.87 -8.78 -4.34
N ARG A 553 -22.55 -8.68 -4.28
CA ARG A 553 -21.68 -9.83 -4.53
C ARG A 553 -21.61 -10.69 -3.27
N LEU A 554 -21.49 -12.00 -3.41
CA LEU A 554 -21.21 -12.89 -2.29
C LEU A 554 -19.85 -12.53 -1.69
N ASP A 555 -19.87 -11.87 -0.55
CA ASP A 555 -18.67 -11.45 0.18
C ASP A 555 -19.07 -11.25 1.65
N TYR A 556 -18.27 -11.75 2.59
CA TYR A 556 -18.57 -11.63 4.02
C TYR A 556 -18.68 -10.18 4.50
N VAL A 557 -18.00 -9.23 3.81
CA VAL A 557 -18.08 -7.80 4.13
C VAL A 557 -19.45 -7.17 3.79
N LYS A 558 -20.30 -7.88 3.00
CA LYS A 558 -21.60 -7.35 2.56
C LYS A 558 -22.73 -7.56 3.56
N GLY A 559 -22.49 -8.35 4.62
CA GLY A 559 -23.48 -8.52 5.69
C GLY A 559 -24.73 -9.30 5.27
N SER A 560 -24.59 -10.25 4.33
CA SER A 560 -25.75 -11.03 3.84
C SER A 560 -26.43 -11.85 4.92
N LEU A 561 -25.67 -12.40 5.88
CA LEU A 561 -26.22 -13.20 7.00
C LEU A 561 -26.95 -12.30 7.99
N GLU A 562 -26.34 -11.20 8.38
CA GLU A 562 -26.87 -10.20 9.30
C GLU A 562 -28.17 -9.60 8.74
N LYS A 563 -28.19 -9.31 7.44
CA LYS A 563 -29.37 -8.83 6.73
C LYS A 563 -30.51 -9.81 6.78
N LEU A 564 -30.29 -11.08 6.46
CA LEU A 564 -31.33 -12.10 6.49
C LEU A 564 -31.85 -12.35 7.91
N GLN A 565 -30.97 -12.33 8.90
CA GLN A 565 -31.36 -12.45 10.32
C GLN A 565 -32.23 -11.27 10.76
N ALA A 566 -31.85 -10.05 10.40
CA ALA A 566 -32.63 -8.85 10.69
C ALA A 566 -34.00 -8.85 9.98
N PHE A 567 -34.08 -9.43 8.76
CA PHE A 567 -35.35 -9.59 8.06
C PHE A 567 -36.27 -10.63 8.76
N GLU A 568 -35.69 -11.73 9.24
CA GLU A 568 -36.44 -12.71 10.05
C GLU A 568 -37.01 -12.05 11.30
N HIS A 569 -36.17 -11.26 12.00
CA HIS A 569 -36.56 -10.52 13.21
C HIS A 569 -37.69 -9.50 12.92
N LEU A 570 -37.58 -8.77 11.79
CA LEU A 570 -38.65 -7.87 11.36
C LEU A 570 -39.98 -8.58 11.21
N LEU A 571 -40.02 -9.77 10.58
CA LEU A 571 -41.24 -10.55 10.40
C LEU A 571 -41.77 -11.18 11.72
N GLU A 572 -40.92 -11.35 12.71
CA GLU A 572 -41.32 -11.78 14.06
C GLU A 572 -42.01 -10.65 14.81
N ASP A 573 -41.38 -9.48 14.87
CA ASP A 573 -41.81 -8.32 15.63
C ASP A 573 -43.03 -7.61 15.00
N HIS A 574 -43.13 -7.70 13.66
CA HIS A 574 -44.15 -7.04 12.84
C HIS A 574 -44.99 -8.05 12.04
N PRO A 575 -45.87 -8.84 12.69
CA PRO A 575 -46.72 -9.82 12.01
C PRO A 575 -47.59 -9.22 10.91
N GLU A 576 -47.96 -7.94 11.03
CA GLU A 576 -48.74 -7.19 10.05
C GLU A 576 -48.00 -6.99 8.69
N LEU A 577 -46.68 -7.18 8.65
CA LEU A 577 -45.90 -7.12 7.42
C LEU A 577 -45.89 -8.46 6.66
N ARG A 578 -46.34 -9.56 7.27
CA ARG A 578 -46.43 -10.87 6.62
C ARG A 578 -47.47 -10.84 5.52
N GLY A 579 -47.09 -11.16 4.30
CA GLY A 579 -47.93 -11.00 3.12
C GLY A 579 -47.90 -9.60 2.50
N GLU A 580 -47.32 -8.60 3.16
CA GLU A 580 -47.31 -7.20 2.69
C GLU A 580 -45.92 -6.76 2.15
N VAL A 581 -44.84 -7.52 2.45
CA VAL A 581 -43.47 -7.23 2.05
C VAL A 581 -42.75 -8.46 1.50
N THR A 582 -41.93 -8.30 0.47
CA THR A 582 -41.05 -9.37 -0.07
C THR A 582 -39.65 -8.83 -0.31
N LEU A 583 -38.66 -9.56 0.18
CA LEU A 583 -37.23 -9.28 -0.05
C LEU A 583 -36.77 -9.99 -1.34
N LEU A 584 -36.42 -9.21 -2.37
CA LEU A 584 -35.72 -9.69 -3.55
C LEU A 584 -34.21 -9.67 -3.26
N ASN A 585 -33.66 -10.81 -2.87
CA ASN A 585 -32.25 -10.94 -2.49
C ASN A 585 -31.42 -11.54 -3.64
N ILE A 586 -30.67 -10.72 -4.34
CA ILE A 586 -29.88 -11.07 -5.52
C ILE A 586 -28.42 -11.07 -5.15
N ILE A 587 -27.81 -12.24 -5.11
CA ILE A 587 -26.40 -12.41 -4.78
C ILE A 587 -25.62 -12.84 -6.03
N THR A 588 -24.71 -12.00 -6.47
CA THR A 588 -23.78 -12.33 -7.55
C THR A 588 -22.66 -13.25 -7.04
N PRO A 589 -22.38 -14.37 -7.73
CA PRO A 589 -21.32 -15.28 -7.32
C PRO A 589 -19.97 -14.58 -7.15
N ALA A 590 -19.24 -14.98 -6.12
CA ALA A 590 -17.84 -14.58 -5.92
C ALA A 590 -16.91 -15.29 -6.91
N ALA A 591 -15.65 -14.86 -6.96
CA ALA A 591 -14.62 -15.59 -7.70
C ALA A 591 -14.50 -17.03 -7.17
N SER A 592 -14.41 -18.00 -8.08
CA SER A 592 -14.30 -19.41 -7.75
C SER A 592 -12.99 -19.73 -7.01
N GLY A 593 -13.01 -20.76 -6.15
CA GLY A 593 -11.81 -21.33 -5.52
C GLY A 593 -11.48 -20.79 -4.12
N MET A 594 -12.37 -20.03 -3.47
CA MET A 594 -12.19 -19.58 -2.08
C MET A 594 -13.20 -20.26 -1.15
N GLU A 595 -12.70 -21.04 -0.21
CA GLU A 595 -13.51 -21.86 0.73
C GLU A 595 -14.46 -21.01 1.58
N ILE A 596 -14.02 -19.81 1.99
CA ILE A 596 -14.82 -18.89 2.78
C ILE A 596 -16.13 -18.50 2.10
N TYR A 597 -16.11 -18.31 0.79
CA TYR A 597 -17.32 -17.95 0.04
C TYR A 597 -18.25 -19.15 -0.17
N ALA A 598 -17.69 -20.36 -0.27
CA ALA A 598 -18.48 -21.58 -0.34
C ALA A 598 -19.26 -21.81 0.98
N SER A 599 -18.59 -21.64 2.11
CA SER A 599 -19.21 -21.74 3.44
C SER A 599 -20.28 -20.66 3.64
N LEU A 600 -19.98 -19.42 3.28
CA LEU A 600 -20.93 -18.30 3.35
C LEU A 600 -22.21 -18.57 2.53
N ARG A 601 -22.06 -19.14 1.33
CA ARG A 601 -23.20 -19.51 0.49
C ARG A 601 -24.10 -20.51 1.17
N ILE A 602 -23.54 -21.58 1.75
CA ILE A 602 -24.30 -22.62 2.45
C ILE A 602 -25.14 -21.99 3.58
N GLU A 603 -24.53 -21.07 4.33
CA GLU A 603 -25.25 -20.40 5.43
C GLU A 603 -26.37 -19.49 4.91
N VAL A 604 -26.15 -18.73 3.82
CA VAL A 604 -27.21 -17.94 3.17
C VAL A 604 -28.35 -18.83 2.71
N ASP A 605 -28.07 -19.94 2.00
CA ASP A 605 -29.08 -20.88 1.52
C ASP A 605 -29.88 -21.46 2.71
N ARG A 606 -29.23 -21.79 3.83
CA ARG A 606 -29.85 -22.32 5.05
C ARG A 606 -30.79 -21.29 5.69
N ILE A 607 -30.36 -20.03 5.83
CA ILE A 607 -31.18 -18.98 6.45
C ILE A 607 -32.40 -18.65 5.57
N VAL A 608 -32.21 -18.50 4.26
CA VAL A 608 -33.31 -18.29 3.32
C VAL A 608 -34.33 -19.43 3.40
N GLY A 609 -33.89 -20.69 3.39
CA GLY A 609 -34.75 -21.85 3.57
C GLY A 609 -35.52 -21.83 4.88
N ARG A 610 -34.89 -21.41 5.99
CA ARG A 610 -35.51 -21.27 7.30
C ARG A 610 -36.60 -20.20 7.29
N ILE A 611 -36.30 -19.00 6.78
CA ILE A 611 -37.26 -17.88 6.73
C ILE A 611 -38.47 -18.26 5.87
N ASN A 612 -38.26 -18.79 4.68
CA ASN A 612 -39.34 -19.19 3.79
C ASN A 612 -40.15 -20.34 4.36
N GLY A 613 -39.51 -21.38 4.92
CA GLY A 613 -40.21 -22.49 5.55
C GLY A 613 -41.06 -22.09 6.78
N ARG A 614 -40.66 -21.00 7.45
CA ARG A 614 -41.35 -20.53 8.66
C ARG A 614 -42.52 -19.59 8.37
N PHE A 615 -42.39 -18.72 7.37
CA PHE A 615 -43.34 -17.63 7.16
C PHE A 615 -44.11 -17.69 5.84
N ALA A 616 -43.64 -18.44 4.82
CA ALA A 616 -44.31 -18.52 3.54
C ALA A 616 -45.73 -19.09 3.66
N THR A 617 -46.60 -18.60 2.78
CA THR A 617 -47.91 -19.17 2.52
C THR A 617 -47.97 -19.67 1.05
N ILE A 618 -49.07 -20.25 0.62
CA ILE A 618 -49.26 -20.72 -0.76
C ILE A 618 -49.17 -19.52 -1.74
N GLU A 619 -49.62 -18.33 -1.30
CA GLU A 619 -49.76 -17.14 -2.11
C GLU A 619 -48.57 -16.16 -1.96
N TRP A 620 -47.74 -16.32 -0.95
CA TRP A 620 -46.67 -15.40 -0.65
C TRP A 620 -45.41 -16.05 -0.16
N THR A 621 -44.25 -15.58 -0.66
CA THR A 621 -42.89 -16.00 -0.25
C THR A 621 -42.13 -14.79 0.28
N PRO A 622 -41.63 -14.82 1.55
CA PRO A 622 -40.89 -13.71 2.19
C PRO A 622 -39.65 -13.29 1.45
N VAL A 623 -38.84 -14.28 1.02
CA VAL A 623 -37.54 -14.04 0.38
C VAL A 623 -37.47 -14.70 -0.99
N HIS A 624 -37.40 -13.89 -2.06
CA HIS A 624 -37.04 -14.36 -3.38
C HIS A 624 -35.54 -14.27 -3.53
N TYR A 625 -34.88 -15.40 -3.51
CA TYR A 625 -33.41 -15.51 -3.53
C TYR A 625 -32.90 -15.96 -4.88
N PHE A 626 -31.91 -15.20 -5.43
CA PHE A 626 -31.26 -15.51 -6.69
C PHE A 626 -29.75 -15.50 -6.53
N TYR A 627 -29.10 -16.63 -6.76
CA TYR A 627 -27.62 -16.75 -6.77
C TYR A 627 -27.12 -16.78 -8.22
N ARG A 628 -27.05 -15.59 -8.83
CA ARG A 628 -26.60 -15.40 -10.21
C ARG A 628 -26.28 -13.94 -10.52
N SER A 629 -25.41 -13.71 -11.51
CA SER A 629 -25.23 -12.39 -12.10
C SER A 629 -26.42 -12.01 -12.99
N LEU A 630 -26.91 -10.79 -12.87
CA LEU A 630 -27.94 -10.24 -13.74
C LEU A 630 -27.33 -9.29 -14.76
N PRO A 631 -27.86 -9.24 -16.00
CA PRO A 631 -27.58 -8.14 -16.92
C PRO A 631 -27.96 -6.80 -16.30
N TYR A 632 -27.22 -5.74 -16.60
CA TYR A 632 -27.45 -4.42 -15.98
C TYR A 632 -28.85 -3.88 -16.23
N THR A 633 -29.42 -4.13 -17.43
CA THR A 633 -30.81 -3.80 -17.75
C THR A 633 -31.82 -4.49 -16.83
N GLU A 634 -31.53 -5.72 -16.37
CA GLU A 634 -32.38 -6.39 -15.38
C GLU A 634 -32.18 -5.81 -13.98
N VAL A 635 -30.94 -5.44 -13.62
CA VAL A 635 -30.65 -4.75 -12.34
C VAL A 635 -31.47 -3.46 -12.24
N ILE A 636 -31.41 -2.62 -13.27
CA ILE A 636 -32.17 -1.37 -13.33
C ILE A 636 -33.69 -1.63 -13.26
N ALA A 637 -34.21 -2.68 -13.92
CA ALA A 637 -35.60 -3.05 -13.82
C ALA A 637 -36.05 -3.44 -12.40
N HIS A 638 -35.19 -4.12 -11.64
CA HIS A 638 -35.45 -4.43 -10.23
C HIS A 638 -35.43 -3.17 -9.35
N TYR A 639 -34.48 -2.23 -9.55
CA TYR A 639 -34.49 -0.95 -8.86
C TYR A 639 -35.77 -0.14 -9.15
N ALA A 640 -36.20 -0.09 -10.40
CA ALA A 640 -37.41 0.61 -10.80
C ALA A 640 -38.68 -0.02 -10.19
N ALA A 641 -38.70 -1.34 -10.00
CA ALA A 641 -39.86 -2.06 -9.48
C ALA A 641 -40.02 -1.99 -7.96
N CYS A 642 -38.93 -1.92 -7.20
CA CYS A 642 -38.95 -2.01 -5.74
C CYS A 642 -39.01 -0.63 -5.08
N GLU A 643 -39.74 -0.53 -3.96
CA GLU A 643 -39.93 0.74 -3.22
C GLU A 643 -38.75 1.01 -2.27
N VAL A 644 -38.16 -0.02 -1.73
CA VAL A 644 -37.05 0.09 -0.75
C VAL A 644 -35.80 -0.59 -1.28
N ALA A 645 -34.66 0.10 -1.27
CA ALA A 645 -33.36 -0.54 -1.39
C ALA A 645 -32.76 -0.73 -0.01
N TRP A 646 -32.35 -1.97 0.29
CA TRP A 646 -31.77 -2.33 1.57
C TRP A 646 -30.33 -2.77 1.41
N ILE A 647 -29.39 -1.83 1.64
CA ILE A 647 -27.98 -1.95 1.33
C ILE A 647 -27.18 -1.79 2.62
N THR A 648 -26.86 -2.90 3.26
CA THR A 648 -26.33 -2.93 4.62
C THR A 648 -25.00 -3.72 4.72
N PRO A 649 -23.96 -3.34 3.94
CA PRO A 649 -22.65 -3.96 4.13
C PRO A 649 -22.12 -3.70 5.54
N LEU A 650 -21.37 -4.66 6.09
CA LEU A 650 -20.64 -4.49 7.35
C LEU A 650 -19.60 -3.40 7.23
N ARG A 651 -18.99 -3.28 6.04
CA ARG A 651 -18.13 -2.18 5.63
C ARG A 651 -18.05 -2.11 4.10
N ASP A 652 -18.04 -0.90 3.56
CA ASP A 652 -17.86 -0.68 2.12
C ASP A 652 -17.05 0.60 1.86
N GLY A 653 -16.23 0.60 0.80
CA GLY A 653 -15.44 1.77 0.41
C GLY A 653 -16.32 2.96 0.03
N LEU A 654 -17.32 2.71 -0.80
CA LEU A 654 -18.32 3.72 -1.20
C LEU A 654 -19.72 3.14 -1.29
N ASN A 655 -19.94 2.16 -2.16
CA ASN A 655 -21.18 1.51 -2.55
C ASN A 655 -21.94 2.23 -3.67
N LEU A 656 -21.59 1.89 -4.93
CA LEU A 656 -22.24 2.46 -6.13
C LEU A 656 -23.69 1.98 -6.30
N VAL A 657 -24.04 0.81 -5.77
CA VAL A 657 -25.44 0.25 -5.82
C VAL A 657 -26.44 1.21 -5.22
N ALA A 658 -26.06 1.90 -4.11
CA ALA A 658 -26.90 2.93 -3.50
C ALA A 658 -27.17 4.10 -4.45
N LYS A 659 -26.14 4.58 -5.15
CA LYS A 659 -26.26 5.68 -6.13
C LYS A 659 -27.09 5.26 -7.35
N GLU A 660 -26.88 4.03 -7.86
CA GLU A 660 -27.65 3.48 -9.00
C GLU A 660 -29.14 3.36 -8.70
N TYR A 661 -29.48 2.89 -7.49
CA TYR A 661 -30.88 2.86 -7.05
C TYR A 661 -31.51 4.27 -7.05
N VAL A 662 -30.84 5.24 -6.44
CA VAL A 662 -31.31 6.62 -6.37
C VAL A 662 -31.49 7.22 -7.77
N ALA A 663 -30.49 7.05 -8.66
CA ALA A 663 -30.58 7.53 -10.04
C ALA A 663 -31.73 6.86 -10.82
N THR A 664 -31.96 5.55 -10.61
CA THR A 664 -33.05 4.81 -11.24
C THR A 664 -34.41 5.35 -10.77
N LYS A 665 -34.56 5.59 -9.46
CA LYS A 665 -35.80 6.15 -8.89
C LYS A 665 -36.09 7.55 -9.40
N SER A 666 -35.08 8.38 -9.52
CA SER A 666 -35.18 9.71 -10.14
C SER A 666 -35.58 9.62 -11.61
N ALA A 667 -34.90 8.75 -12.39
CA ALA A 667 -35.20 8.61 -13.82
C ALA A 667 -36.60 8.02 -14.15
N THR A 668 -37.22 7.30 -13.19
CA THR A 668 -38.59 6.74 -13.34
C THR A 668 -39.67 7.60 -12.70
N ASP A 669 -39.29 8.70 -12.06
CA ASP A 669 -40.23 9.54 -11.27
C ASP A 669 -41.07 8.73 -10.27
N THR A 670 -40.45 7.70 -9.69
CA THR A 670 -41.07 6.82 -8.68
C THR A 670 -40.26 6.85 -7.40
N PRO A 671 -40.54 7.79 -6.47
CA PRO A 671 -39.72 7.94 -5.27
C PRO A 671 -39.62 6.64 -4.47
N GLY A 672 -38.40 6.31 -4.05
CA GLY A 672 -38.07 5.14 -3.21
C GLY A 672 -37.37 5.54 -1.96
N VAL A 673 -37.20 4.58 -1.06
CA VAL A 673 -36.40 4.73 0.20
C VAL A 673 -35.12 3.95 0.11
N LEU A 674 -34.02 4.58 0.49
CA LEU A 674 -32.73 3.94 0.65
C LEU A 674 -32.46 3.73 2.14
N VAL A 675 -32.33 2.46 2.55
CA VAL A 675 -31.77 2.07 3.84
C VAL A 675 -30.32 1.67 3.62
N LEU A 676 -29.40 2.36 4.27
CA LEU A 676 -27.97 2.26 4.00
C LEU A 676 -27.18 2.02 5.30
N SER A 677 -26.18 1.13 5.26
CA SER A 677 -25.23 0.97 6.34
C SER A 677 -24.49 2.28 6.63
N GLU A 678 -24.41 2.67 7.89
CA GLU A 678 -23.57 3.80 8.32
C GLU A 678 -22.06 3.59 8.11
N PHE A 679 -21.63 2.33 7.80
CA PHE A 679 -20.26 1.95 7.45
C PHE A 679 -20.02 1.84 5.95
N ALA A 680 -20.96 2.22 5.10
CA ALA A 680 -20.75 2.43 3.67
C ALA A 680 -20.28 3.87 3.41
N GLY A 681 -19.25 4.07 2.60
CA GLY A 681 -18.74 5.41 2.31
C GLY A 681 -19.81 6.36 1.76
N ALA A 682 -20.76 5.86 0.96
CA ALA A 682 -21.87 6.66 0.45
C ALA A 682 -22.81 7.23 1.55
N ALA A 683 -22.74 6.73 2.77
CA ALA A 683 -23.56 7.23 3.88
C ALA A 683 -23.22 8.69 4.24
N VAL A 684 -21.97 9.12 4.09
CA VAL A 684 -21.59 10.52 4.35
C VAL A 684 -21.98 11.48 3.24
N GLU A 685 -22.33 10.97 2.05
CA GLU A 685 -22.71 11.75 0.87
C GLU A 685 -24.23 11.78 0.68
N LEU A 686 -24.90 10.65 0.85
CA LEU A 686 -26.34 10.51 0.59
C LEU A 686 -27.20 10.91 1.80
N HIS A 687 -27.26 12.21 2.06
CA HIS A 687 -27.90 12.80 3.24
C HIS A 687 -29.41 12.49 3.41
N GLY A 688 -30.06 11.89 2.42
CA GLY A 688 -31.45 11.46 2.47
C GLY A 688 -31.65 10.00 2.85
N ALA A 689 -30.60 9.19 2.94
CA ALA A 689 -30.69 7.78 3.30
C ALA A 689 -31.13 7.59 4.77
N LEU A 690 -31.84 6.50 5.05
CA LEU A 690 -32.02 6.03 6.41
C LEU A 690 -30.79 5.20 6.79
N LEU A 691 -30.02 5.68 7.76
CA LEU A 691 -28.81 5.00 8.19
C LEU A 691 -29.13 3.95 9.26
N THR A 692 -28.42 2.83 9.18
CA THR A 692 -28.56 1.72 10.14
C THR A 692 -27.20 1.10 10.47
N ASN A 693 -27.07 0.57 11.68
CA ASN A 693 -25.91 -0.22 12.08
C ASN A 693 -26.10 -1.68 11.62
N PRO A 694 -25.31 -2.20 10.69
CA PRO A 694 -25.46 -3.56 10.16
C PRO A 694 -25.07 -4.66 11.15
N TYR A 695 -24.44 -4.32 12.29
CA TYR A 695 -24.09 -5.25 13.37
C TYR A 695 -25.20 -5.37 14.43
N ASP A 696 -26.26 -4.57 14.31
CA ASP A 696 -27.38 -4.51 15.23
C ASP A 696 -28.68 -4.89 14.49
N ALA A 697 -29.15 -6.11 14.72
CA ALA A 697 -30.37 -6.63 14.11
C ALA A 697 -31.60 -5.78 14.42
N ASP A 698 -31.71 -5.25 15.64
CA ASP A 698 -32.82 -4.38 16.08
C ASP A 698 -32.77 -3.04 15.33
N SER A 699 -31.59 -2.43 15.21
CA SER A 699 -31.40 -1.21 14.41
C SER A 699 -31.80 -1.44 12.96
N MET A 700 -31.38 -2.55 12.36
CA MET A 700 -31.70 -2.90 10.98
C MET A 700 -33.23 -3.14 10.79
N SER A 701 -33.85 -3.89 11.70
CA SER A 701 -35.30 -4.15 11.69
C SER A 701 -36.09 -2.86 11.83
N LYS A 702 -35.81 -2.02 12.82
CA LYS A 702 -36.48 -0.73 13.06
C LYS A 702 -36.34 0.22 11.87
N THR A 703 -35.13 0.33 11.32
CA THR A 703 -34.89 1.23 10.17
C THR A 703 -35.61 0.74 8.91
N LEU A 704 -35.64 -0.59 8.69
CA LEU A 704 -36.39 -1.16 7.57
C LEU A 704 -37.90 -0.98 7.76
N HIS A 705 -38.44 -1.16 8.97
CA HIS A 705 -39.84 -0.86 9.29
C HIS A 705 -40.18 0.61 9.03
N GLN A 706 -39.31 1.54 9.46
CA GLN A 706 -39.47 2.98 9.16
C GLN A 706 -39.51 3.23 7.65
N ALA A 707 -38.64 2.58 6.87
CA ALA A 707 -38.64 2.73 5.40
C ALA A 707 -39.97 2.24 4.76
N LEU A 708 -40.46 1.12 5.25
CA LEU A 708 -41.73 0.50 4.75
C LEU A 708 -42.98 1.29 5.10
N THR A 709 -42.96 2.04 6.20
CA THR A 709 -44.09 2.82 6.71
C THR A 709 -43.99 4.31 6.40
N MET A 710 -42.91 4.75 5.71
CA MET A 710 -42.62 6.15 5.39
C MET A 710 -43.72 6.78 4.53
N GLY A 711 -44.18 7.97 4.90
CA GLY A 711 -45.15 8.76 4.14
C GLY A 711 -44.64 9.19 2.78
N ALA A 712 -45.54 9.44 1.84
CA ALA A 712 -45.20 9.76 0.45
C ALA A 712 -44.37 11.05 0.34
N ASP A 713 -44.74 12.10 1.09
CA ASP A 713 -44.05 13.41 1.03
C ASP A 713 -42.60 13.31 1.52
N GLU A 714 -42.37 12.65 2.64
CA GLU A 714 -41.01 12.44 3.18
C GLU A 714 -40.16 11.58 2.21
N ARG A 715 -40.75 10.51 1.68
CA ARG A 715 -40.10 9.65 0.70
C ARG A 715 -39.67 10.44 -0.55
N THR A 716 -40.57 11.28 -1.07
CA THR A 716 -40.26 12.12 -2.21
C THR A 716 -39.16 13.12 -1.93
N TYR A 717 -39.26 13.83 -0.80
CA TYR A 717 -38.23 14.79 -0.37
C TYR A 717 -36.86 14.17 -0.24
N ARG A 718 -36.76 13.02 0.46
CA ARG A 718 -35.47 12.31 0.64
C ARG A 718 -34.90 11.83 -0.70
N CYS A 719 -35.70 11.23 -1.54
CA CYS A 719 -35.33 10.73 -2.85
C CYS A 719 -34.79 11.85 -3.76
N GLN A 720 -35.50 12.97 -3.85
CA GLN A 720 -35.08 14.13 -4.65
C GLN A 720 -33.78 14.75 -4.16
N ARG A 721 -33.60 14.86 -2.84
CA ARG A 721 -32.37 15.37 -2.25
C ARG A 721 -31.16 14.49 -2.60
N MET A 722 -31.30 13.16 -2.50
CA MET A 722 -30.23 12.23 -2.90
C MET A 722 -29.98 12.26 -4.41
N ALA A 723 -31.03 12.36 -5.22
CA ALA A 723 -30.92 12.43 -6.69
C ALA A 723 -30.12 13.66 -7.14
N ALA A 724 -30.33 14.82 -6.50
CA ALA A 724 -29.57 16.03 -6.77
C ALA A 724 -28.08 15.79 -6.53
N ILE A 725 -27.72 15.23 -5.36
CA ILE A 725 -26.33 14.92 -5.00
C ILE A 725 -25.67 13.96 -6.00
N VAL A 726 -26.39 12.89 -6.39
CA VAL A 726 -25.88 11.89 -7.33
C VAL A 726 -25.69 12.47 -8.73
N SER A 727 -26.57 13.38 -9.16
CA SER A 727 -26.47 14.05 -10.47
C SER A 727 -25.36 15.09 -10.52
N GLU A 728 -25.15 15.84 -9.42
CA GLU A 728 -24.06 16.83 -9.32
C GLU A 728 -22.67 16.18 -9.24
N ASN A 729 -22.60 14.96 -8.69
CA ASN A 729 -21.37 14.20 -8.54
C ASN A 729 -21.40 12.93 -9.41
N ASP A 730 -21.70 13.09 -10.68
CA ASP A 730 -21.67 12.00 -11.64
C ASP A 730 -20.22 11.55 -11.93
N VAL A 731 -20.09 10.52 -12.74
CA VAL A 731 -18.79 9.91 -13.05
C VAL A 731 -17.84 10.84 -13.81
N VAL A 732 -18.38 11.68 -14.68
CA VAL A 732 -17.58 12.64 -15.47
C VAL A 732 -17.03 13.73 -14.54
N HIS A 733 -17.90 14.27 -13.70
CA HIS A 733 -17.54 15.30 -12.74
C HIS A 733 -16.52 14.82 -11.71
N TRP A 734 -16.68 13.58 -11.21
CA TRP A 734 -15.71 12.95 -10.33
C TRP A 734 -14.31 12.95 -10.93
N GLY A 735 -14.20 12.51 -12.15
CA GLY A 735 -12.90 12.40 -12.79
C GLY A 735 -12.28 13.73 -13.17
N GLU A 736 -13.08 14.70 -13.61
CA GLU A 736 -12.59 16.04 -13.88
C GLU A 736 -12.05 16.72 -12.62
N LYS A 737 -12.79 16.62 -11.50
CA LYS A 737 -12.32 17.11 -10.18
C LYS A 737 -11.02 16.46 -9.75
N PHE A 738 -10.93 15.13 -9.87
CA PHE A 738 -9.71 14.40 -9.52
C PHE A 738 -8.53 14.84 -10.39
N MET A 739 -8.71 14.88 -11.71
CA MET A 739 -7.66 15.29 -12.63
C MET A 739 -7.25 16.76 -12.47
N GLN A 740 -8.18 17.64 -12.11
CA GLN A 740 -7.87 19.02 -11.77
C GLN A 740 -7.00 19.09 -10.51
N ALA A 741 -7.37 18.34 -9.48
CA ALA A 741 -6.59 18.25 -8.24
C ALA A 741 -5.17 17.70 -8.50
N VAL A 742 -5.02 16.67 -9.31
CA VAL A 742 -3.71 16.11 -9.69
C VAL A 742 -2.86 17.12 -10.49
N ARG A 743 -3.48 17.94 -11.34
CA ARG A 743 -2.75 18.95 -12.13
C ARG A 743 -2.28 20.16 -11.33
N SER A 744 -2.94 20.42 -10.20
CA SER A 744 -2.59 21.56 -9.32
C SER A 744 -1.41 21.29 -8.39
N VAL A 745 -0.88 20.07 -8.38
CA VAL A 745 0.24 19.63 -7.52
C VAL A 745 1.59 19.86 -8.18
#